data_e9af27b07ff462a8a95b810b0e83fd40
#
_entry.id   e9af27b07ff462a8a95b810b0e83fd40
#
_cell.length_a   1.000
_cell.length_b   1.000
_cell.length_c   1.000
_cell.angle_alpha   90.00
_cell.angle_beta   90.00
_cell.angle_gamma   90.00
#
_symmetry.space_group_name_H-M   'P 1'
#
loop_
_entity.id
_entity.type
_entity.pdbx_description
1 polymer ?
#
loop_
_entity_poly.entity_id
_entity_poly.type
_entity_poly.pdbx_seq_one_letter_code
_entity_poly.pdbx_strand_id
1 'polypeptide(L)'
;MKRFLLSAALLAVATTAIQAHTLDGIVKDNKTGEPLIGTVIRVKELPNVRTTTGLDGTFTLHELPDKGKFTIIVSYMSYKTKEMVVDVATDFSKDGKEGKNGKEGKDGKKGHLTIAMDEDQKQLGEVVVTGHREYRSDRSAIENVKNAGNVLNVMSQQSIQLSPDVNVASVLQRVSGVTMERDASGEASYAILRGMDKRYNYTLVNGVKIPSPDDKNRYIPLNIFPSDLMDRLVVSKSLTADMEGDAAGGVVDMVMKDAPSRFQIQANAAIGASDYFWKNGRDYLTSNRSDYTKKSPYEAFGKDYKAQMSDFKNGPVQLKSHSLPAPNFIGGLSIGNRFWNDRLGVMLAGSVQNVFRGTERTYNSVKMASGEQAMYISNLQHRYYSIHDLTAGAHAKFDLTLPGHKLEWYNMYVRTNSKGTRYNNSVNTEYIGADSYTQDDEVRSLSTTQSIFATNLKGTHHLTKDFTVDWSGVFSQAKEEDPDRTYVTLTNTVSRKAENGGDAVSGSIWEGDKNITKTLPKSAERRFQHNKDTDWAGYINLSYDTHFANDVEALWKAGAQYRRKERSNRYYSYIFNPADISQRLDGNGIDQYANIDWVCKTPYSQASQLNYDSKEHIGGAYAMVTLKSEVGELNAGFRAEHTNQIYTMLQHFRNMGQVGEQSYWDYLPSASIKWTPTRKMNVRLSYYRSINRPGFYEIVPYQIQGEEYQEKGNPNLKRARIDNIDLRWEWFPSKTEQILAGVFYKYLKDPIEQVFVTSDGKIGAGTDAYYMPDNLGNAKNMGFEIDVIKYIRHFGVKANYTYTHSEITTSKREYQEGSAEYKTGVTQPRPLVNQAPHTANISLLYKDTENGWNAQLASSFTGTKLALVSPFKDADQWDKAMFGLDLSAEKQFKNGISIFFKANNLLDAKRERYLKTVNKSNLEYEGQKSDKTIVGTYQYGRTFLLGVRYKL
;
A
#
# COMPACT_ATOMS: atom_id res chain seq x y z
N MET A 1 0.47 -33.19 24.63
CA MET A 1 -0.86 -32.74 25.03
C MET A 1 -1.18 -32.76 26.52
N LYS A 2 -0.44 -33.46 27.40
CA LYS A 2 -0.69 -33.47 28.86
C LYS A 2 0.07 -32.39 29.69
N ARG A 3 0.93 -31.59 29.07
CA ARG A 3 1.65 -30.47 29.73
C ARG A 3 1.09 -29.09 29.46
N PHE A 4 0.10 -28.95 28.57
CA PHE A 4 -0.57 -27.69 28.27
C PHE A 4 -1.84 -27.44 29.10
N LEU A 5 -2.35 -28.48 29.77
CA LEU A 5 -3.55 -28.40 30.64
C LEU A 5 -3.22 -28.07 32.10
N LEU A 6 -1.96 -28.13 32.53
CA LEU A 6 -1.57 -27.78 33.91
C LEU A 6 -1.25 -26.29 34.10
N SER A 7 -1.02 -25.52 32.99
CA SER A 7 -0.77 -24.06 33.07
C SER A 7 -2.05 -23.25 33.07
N ALA A 8 -3.19 -23.83 32.69
CA ALA A 8 -4.50 -23.18 32.72
C ALA A 8 -5.23 -23.31 34.05
N ALA A 9 -4.78 -24.20 34.93
CA ALA A 9 -5.39 -24.47 36.26
C ALA A 9 -4.79 -23.64 37.40
N LEU A 10 -3.68 -22.90 37.17
CA LEU A 10 -3.04 -22.04 38.18
C LEU A 10 -3.43 -20.57 38.13
N LEU A 11 -4.35 -20.17 37.23
CA LEU A 11 -4.90 -18.79 37.16
C LEU A 11 -6.31 -18.66 37.77
N ALA A 12 -6.81 -19.69 38.44
CA ALA A 12 -8.18 -19.72 38.94
C ALA A 12 -8.27 -19.75 40.48
N VAL A 13 -7.30 -19.24 41.22
CA VAL A 13 -7.42 -19.10 42.69
C VAL A 13 -6.89 -17.71 43.06
N ALA A 14 -7.75 -16.77 43.19
CA ALA A 14 -7.90 -15.66 44.14
C ALA A 14 -8.83 -14.57 43.57
N THR A 15 -10.11 -14.86 43.47
CA THR A 15 -11.15 -13.80 43.46
C THR A 15 -11.86 -13.80 44.79
N THR A 16 -11.29 -13.14 45.77
CA THR A 16 -12.08 -12.60 46.88
C THR A 16 -12.93 -11.47 46.29
N ALA A 17 -14.21 -11.64 46.23
CA ALA A 17 -15.17 -10.63 45.81
C ALA A 17 -15.12 -9.42 46.77
N ILE A 18 -14.33 -8.41 46.40
CA ILE A 18 -14.49 -7.06 46.91
C ILE A 18 -15.69 -6.50 46.16
N GLN A 19 -16.75 -6.15 46.82
CA GLN A 19 -17.88 -5.42 46.27
C GLN A 19 -17.39 -4.00 45.95
N ALA A 20 -16.87 -3.80 44.76
CA ALA A 20 -16.44 -2.50 44.28
C ALA A 20 -17.67 -1.74 43.74
N HIS A 21 -17.87 -0.49 44.20
CA HIS A 21 -18.91 0.38 43.67
C HIS A 21 -18.47 0.87 42.27
N THR A 22 -19.43 1.00 41.36
CA THR A 22 -19.24 1.55 40.01
C THR A 22 -20.03 2.84 39.84
N LEU A 23 -19.42 3.82 39.18
CA LEU A 23 -20.04 5.07 38.79
C LEU A 23 -20.16 5.11 37.27
N ASP A 24 -21.36 5.05 36.77
CA ASP A 24 -21.68 5.19 35.37
C ASP A 24 -21.98 6.66 35.05
N GLY A 25 -21.67 7.12 33.85
CA GLY A 25 -22.01 8.48 33.45
C GLY A 25 -21.83 8.71 31.95
N ILE A 26 -22.20 9.93 31.55
CA ILE A 26 -22.02 10.39 30.16
C ILE A 26 -21.36 11.75 30.17
N VAL A 27 -20.40 11.96 29.28
CA VAL A 27 -19.76 13.26 29.07
C VAL A 27 -20.23 13.84 27.74
N LYS A 28 -20.72 15.08 27.79
CA LYS A 28 -21.28 15.80 26.64
C LYS A 28 -20.67 17.20 26.49
N ASP A 29 -20.69 17.70 25.28
CA ASP A 29 -20.41 19.11 25.00
C ASP A 29 -21.54 19.97 25.57
N ASN A 30 -21.22 21.01 26.33
CA ASN A 30 -22.22 21.87 27.00
C ASN A 30 -23.06 22.70 26.02
N LYS A 31 -22.55 23.04 24.83
CA LYS A 31 -23.27 23.84 23.83
C LYS A 31 -24.05 23.01 22.84
N THR A 32 -23.47 21.87 22.38
CA THR A 32 -24.05 21.08 21.29
C THR A 32 -24.84 19.89 21.82
N GLY A 33 -24.61 19.48 23.08
CA GLY A 33 -25.19 18.26 23.66
C GLY A 33 -24.60 16.97 23.10
N GLU A 34 -23.62 17.06 22.19
CA GLU A 34 -22.98 15.88 21.57
C GLU A 34 -22.13 15.12 22.59
N PRO A 35 -22.13 13.78 22.55
CA PRO A 35 -21.28 12.96 23.40
C PRO A 35 -19.80 13.16 23.08
N LEU A 36 -18.97 13.32 24.11
CA LEU A 36 -17.53 13.47 24.00
C LEU A 36 -16.84 12.11 24.13
N ILE A 37 -16.41 11.58 22.99
CA ILE A 37 -15.80 10.26 22.84
C ILE A 37 -14.30 10.32 23.19
N GLY A 38 -13.79 9.42 24.04
CA GLY A 38 -12.37 9.40 24.40
C GLY A 38 -12.00 10.44 25.46
N THR A 39 -12.98 11.04 26.15
CA THR A 39 -12.74 11.92 27.30
C THR A 39 -12.14 11.10 28.43
N VAL A 40 -11.03 11.58 29.00
CA VAL A 40 -10.35 10.94 30.12
C VAL A 40 -11.00 11.35 31.43
N ILE A 41 -11.43 10.38 32.22
CA ILE A 41 -11.99 10.56 33.56
C ILE A 41 -11.07 9.83 34.55
N ARG A 42 -10.57 10.54 35.57
CA ARG A 42 -9.73 9.99 36.63
C ARG A 42 -10.16 10.47 38.00
N VAL A 43 -9.89 9.66 39.02
CA VAL A 43 -10.12 10.04 40.43
C VAL A 43 -8.82 10.66 40.98
N LYS A 44 -8.92 11.87 41.53
CA LYS A 44 -7.76 12.66 42.00
C LYS A 44 -7.00 11.93 43.14
N GLU A 45 -7.75 11.39 44.06
CA GLU A 45 -7.27 10.72 45.29
C GLU A 45 -6.82 9.26 44.99
N LEU A 46 -7.25 8.69 43.86
CA LEU A 46 -6.96 7.33 43.43
C LEU A 46 -6.43 7.32 41.98
N PRO A 47 -5.14 7.58 41.77
CA PRO A 47 -4.58 7.75 40.41
C PRO A 47 -4.76 6.55 39.48
N ASN A 48 -4.92 5.36 40.05
CA ASN A 48 -5.15 4.12 39.28
C ASN A 48 -6.61 3.94 38.84
N VAL A 49 -7.57 4.67 39.44
CA VAL A 49 -9.00 4.64 39.09
C VAL A 49 -9.27 5.68 38.00
N ARG A 50 -9.36 5.20 36.78
CA ARG A 50 -9.58 6.04 35.59
C ARG A 50 -10.29 5.27 34.49
N THR A 51 -10.93 5.99 33.59
CA THR A 51 -11.64 5.44 32.44
C THR A 51 -11.62 6.46 31.29
N THR A 52 -12.05 6.04 30.12
CA THR A 52 -12.33 6.92 28.97
C THR A 52 -13.75 6.70 28.50
N THR A 53 -14.38 7.76 27.97
CA THR A 53 -15.74 7.64 27.41
C THR A 53 -15.74 6.78 26.15
N GLY A 54 -16.77 5.95 26.02
CA GLY A 54 -17.07 5.16 24.82
C GLY A 54 -17.55 6.00 23.63
N LEU A 55 -17.96 5.33 22.55
CA LEU A 55 -18.44 5.97 21.31
C LEU A 55 -19.73 6.81 21.52
N ASP A 56 -20.50 6.50 22.53
CA ASP A 56 -21.71 7.21 22.94
C ASP A 56 -21.47 8.26 24.03
N GLY A 57 -20.19 8.51 24.37
CA GLY A 57 -19.78 9.41 25.45
C GLY A 57 -20.01 8.84 26.86
N THR A 58 -20.46 7.60 27.01
CA THR A 58 -20.64 6.96 28.31
C THR A 58 -19.32 6.47 28.88
N PHE A 59 -19.25 6.43 30.20
CA PHE A 59 -18.12 5.87 30.95
C PHE A 59 -18.58 5.09 32.17
N THR A 60 -17.75 4.17 32.63
CA THR A 60 -17.88 3.47 33.90
C THR A 60 -16.56 3.53 34.65
N LEU A 61 -16.57 4.06 35.87
CA LEU A 61 -15.49 3.99 36.82
C LEU A 61 -15.73 2.82 37.77
N HIS A 62 -14.74 1.93 37.87
CA HIS A 62 -14.73 0.77 38.74
C HIS A 62 -13.84 1.01 39.95
N GLU A 63 -13.97 0.18 40.97
CA GLU A 63 -13.09 0.17 42.16
C GLU A 63 -13.15 1.45 43.00
N LEU A 64 -14.34 2.03 43.14
CA LEU A 64 -14.55 3.24 43.92
C LEU A 64 -14.69 2.94 45.40
N PRO A 65 -14.30 3.88 46.32
CA PRO A 65 -14.45 3.70 47.76
C PRO A 65 -15.89 3.52 48.20
N ASP A 66 -16.12 2.71 49.24
CA ASP A 66 -17.46 2.46 49.80
C ASP A 66 -18.08 3.65 50.56
N LYS A 67 -17.28 4.59 51.01
CA LYS A 67 -17.69 5.78 51.77
C LYS A 67 -16.77 6.94 51.51
N GLY A 68 -17.29 8.15 51.61
CA GLY A 68 -16.49 9.39 51.53
C GLY A 68 -16.72 10.18 50.25
N LYS A 69 -15.93 11.26 50.11
CA LYS A 69 -15.93 12.11 48.95
C LYS A 69 -14.65 11.90 48.13
N PHE A 70 -14.77 11.88 46.83
CA PHE A 70 -13.63 11.85 45.94
C PHE A 70 -13.81 12.84 44.79
N THR A 71 -12.73 13.30 44.23
CA THR A 71 -12.73 14.30 43.15
C THR A 71 -12.50 13.62 41.82
N ILE A 72 -13.43 13.75 40.89
CA ILE A 72 -13.29 13.32 39.50
C ILE A 72 -12.68 14.47 38.70
N ILE A 73 -11.61 14.19 37.98
CA ILE A 73 -11.02 15.08 37.00
C ILE A 73 -11.38 14.58 35.60
N VAL A 74 -12.09 15.43 34.85
CA VAL A 74 -12.52 15.13 33.48
C VAL A 74 -11.76 16.02 32.52
N SER A 75 -10.99 15.43 31.63
CA SER A 75 -10.17 16.14 30.66
C SER A 75 -10.41 15.65 29.24
N TYR A 76 -10.56 16.60 28.32
CA TYR A 76 -10.73 16.34 26.91
C TYR A 76 -10.04 17.44 26.09
N MET A 77 -9.51 17.10 24.91
CA MET A 77 -8.77 18.02 24.06
C MET A 77 -9.65 19.20 23.63
N SER A 78 -9.14 20.42 23.74
CA SER A 78 -9.88 21.67 23.47
C SER A 78 -11.06 21.94 24.38
N TYR A 79 -11.09 21.33 25.57
CA TYR A 79 -12.10 21.61 26.61
C TYR A 79 -11.42 21.97 27.93
N LYS A 80 -12.06 22.85 28.71
CA LYS A 80 -11.62 23.15 30.06
C LYS A 80 -11.68 21.89 30.91
N THR A 81 -10.58 21.54 31.56
CA THR A 81 -10.56 20.43 32.52
C THR A 81 -11.57 20.72 33.62
N LYS A 82 -12.45 19.79 33.92
CA LYS A 82 -13.48 19.94 34.94
C LYS A 82 -13.16 19.04 36.13
N GLU A 83 -13.11 19.65 37.32
CA GLU A 83 -13.03 18.92 38.58
C GLU A 83 -14.40 18.91 39.27
N MET A 84 -14.83 17.76 39.75
CA MET A 84 -16.11 17.57 40.41
C MET A 84 -15.92 16.68 41.62
N VAL A 85 -16.48 17.09 42.75
CA VAL A 85 -16.52 16.29 43.96
C VAL A 85 -17.78 15.41 43.91
N VAL A 86 -17.58 14.10 44.02
CA VAL A 86 -18.66 13.10 44.12
C VAL A 86 -18.71 12.58 45.54
N ASP A 87 -19.88 12.57 46.15
CA ASP A 87 -20.13 12.06 47.50
C ASP A 87 -20.84 10.73 47.41
N VAL A 88 -20.18 9.66 47.83
CA VAL A 88 -20.75 8.29 47.78
C VAL A 88 -22.07 8.19 48.56
N ALA A 89 -22.27 8.99 49.58
CA ALA A 89 -23.48 8.95 50.41
C ALA A 89 -24.71 9.58 49.75
N THR A 90 -24.52 10.62 48.91
CA THR A 90 -25.60 11.37 48.27
C THR A 90 -25.79 10.97 46.79
N ASP A 91 -24.73 10.73 46.11
CA ASP A 91 -24.70 10.49 44.65
C ASP A 91 -24.95 9.01 44.29
N PHE A 92 -24.81 8.10 45.26
CA PHE A 92 -25.14 6.67 45.17
C PHE A 92 -26.32 6.32 46.12
N SER A 93 -27.53 6.82 45.83
CA SER A 93 -28.66 6.63 46.70
C SER A 93 -29.18 5.19 46.80
N LYS A 94 -29.68 4.83 47.99
CA LYS A 94 -30.20 3.49 48.33
C LYS A 94 -31.61 3.18 47.77
N ASP A 95 -32.33 4.20 47.31
CA ASP A 95 -33.70 4.07 46.83
C ASP A 95 -33.82 4.55 45.37
N GLY A 96 -34.19 3.61 44.49
CA GLY A 96 -34.57 3.90 43.12
C GLY A 96 -35.81 4.72 43.04
N LYS A 97 -35.72 6.04 43.27
CA LYS A 97 -36.70 7.01 42.84
C LYS A 97 -36.12 7.91 41.78
N GLU A 98 -36.77 7.79 40.64
CA GLU A 98 -36.55 8.48 39.41
C GLU A 98 -36.22 9.96 39.54
N GLY A 99 -35.01 10.38 39.10
CA GLY A 99 -34.91 11.63 38.39
C GLY A 99 -35.29 11.36 36.94
N LYS A 100 -36.45 11.84 36.53
CA LYS A 100 -37.10 11.69 35.20
C LYS A 100 -36.21 11.13 34.08
N ASN A 101 -36.50 9.91 33.61
CA ASN A 101 -36.05 9.12 32.47
C ASN A 101 -35.03 7.99 32.73
N GLY A 102 -35.55 6.76 32.98
CA GLY A 102 -34.77 5.54 32.74
C GLY A 102 -35.21 4.34 33.52
N LYS A 103 -35.32 3.21 32.89
CA LYS A 103 -35.88 1.91 33.34
C LYS A 103 -34.94 1.15 34.29
N GLU A 104 -35.60 0.39 35.21
CA GLU A 104 -35.04 -0.50 36.23
C GLU A 104 -34.11 -1.61 35.72
N GLY A 105 -33.09 -1.96 36.52
CA GLY A 105 -32.33 -3.22 36.49
C GLY A 105 -31.80 -3.57 37.90
N LYS A 106 -32.12 -4.73 38.40
CA LYS A 106 -31.72 -5.28 39.71
C LYS A 106 -30.19 -5.46 39.80
N ASP A 107 -29.67 -5.17 41.00
CA ASP A 107 -28.42 -5.51 41.64
C ASP A 107 -27.25 -4.49 41.52
N GLY A 108 -26.90 -3.93 42.68
CA GLY A 108 -25.74 -3.09 42.96
C GLY A 108 -26.04 -1.59 42.89
N LYS A 109 -25.61 -0.83 43.89
CA LYS A 109 -25.69 0.63 43.92
C LYS A 109 -25.00 1.24 42.70
N LYS A 110 -25.74 1.83 41.75
CA LYS A 110 -25.23 2.52 40.56
C LYS A 110 -25.57 4.00 40.64
N GLY A 111 -24.54 4.85 40.62
CA GLY A 111 -24.67 6.29 40.38
C GLY A 111 -24.61 6.59 38.89
N HIS A 112 -25.46 7.48 38.37
CA HIS A 112 -25.39 7.95 36.99
C HIS A 112 -25.11 9.44 36.95
N LEU A 113 -24.00 9.85 36.28
CA LEU A 113 -23.54 11.21 36.27
C LEU A 113 -23.54 11.78 34.84
N THR A 114 -24.17 12.94 34.65
CA THR A 114 -24.06 13.65 33.36
C THR A 114 -23.08 14.80 33.50
N ILE A 115 -22.00 14.82 32.73
CA ILE A 115 -20.96 15.82 32.77
C ILE A 115 -21.00 16.64 31.48
N ALA A 116 -21.30 17.91 31.59
CA ALA A 116 -21.21 18.86 30.50
C ALA A 116 -19.86 19.57 30.57
N MET A 117 -19.11 19.55 29.47
CA MET A 117 -17.81 20.21 29.34
C MET A 117 -17.88 21.44 28.47
N ASP A 118 -17.21 22.49 28.86
CA ASP A 118 -17.07 23.74 28.09
C ASP A 118 -15.80 23.73 27.27
N GLU A 119 -15.89 24.22 26.02
CA GLU A 119 -14.72 24.39 25.18
C GLU A 119 -13.72 25.39 25.82
N ASP A 120 -12.44 25.04 25.83
CA ASP A 120 -11.40 25.97 26.28
C ASP A 120 -11.03 26.91 25.14
N GLN A 121 -11.38 28.16 25.34
CA GLN A 121 -11.14 29.23 24.38
C GLN A 121 -9.72 29.83 24.46
N LYS A 122 -8.85 29.38 25.40
CA LYS A 122 -7.54 29.97 25.67
C LYS A 122 -6.33 29.07 25.38
N GLN A 123 -6.49 27.89 24.80
CA GLN A 123 -5.32 27.08 24.53
C GLN A 123 -4.73 27.36 23.15
N LEU A 124 -3.93 28.39 23.04
CA LEU A 124 -2.85 28.58 22.07
C LEU A 124 -1.47 28.23 22.67
N GLY A 125 -1.39 27.63 23.82
CA GLY A 125 -0.17 27.14 24.44
C GLY A 125 -0.16 25.64 24.50
N GLU A 126 0.94 25.03 24.17
CA GLU A 126 1.16 23.59 24.32
C GLU A 126 1.10 23.22 25.80
N VAL A 127 -0.10 22.92 26.29
CA VAL A 127 -0.23 22.23 27.56
C VAL A 127 0.41 20.89 27.36
N VAL A 128 1.51 20.62 28.06
CA VAL A 128 2.04 19.26 28.26
C VAL A 128 0.94 18.48 28.99
N VAL A 129 -0.06 18.06 28.26
CA VAL A 129 -1.08 17.14 28.75
C VAL A 129 -0.39 15.79 28.84
N THR A 130 -0.11 15.36 30.07
CA THR A 130 0.30 13.98 30.38
C THR A 130 -0.79 12.95 30.05
N GLY A 131 -1.82 13.32 29.31
CA GLY A 131 -2.83 12.45 28.75
C GLY A 131 -2.45 12.00 27.35
N HIS A 132 -2.30 10.68 27.15
CA HIS A 132 -2.06 10.14 25.81
C HIS A 132 -3.29 10.38 24.93
N ARG A 133 -3.10 11.15 23.86
CA ARG A 133 -4.14 11.41 22.85
C ARG A 133 -4.44 10.10 22.11
N GLU A 134 -5.64 9.55 22.27
CA GLU A 134 -6.11 8.44 21.44
C GLU A 134 -6.63 8.99 20.11
N TYR A 135 -5.81 8.88 19.04
CA TYR A 135 -6.16 9.31 17.67
C TYR A 135 -7.03 8.29 16.90
N ARG A 136 -7.85 7.50 17.57
CA ARG A 136 -8.55 6.35 16.98
C ARG A 136 -9.87 6.68 16.30
N SER A 137 -10.48 7.83 16.63
CA SER A 137 -11.79 8.25 16.12
C SER A 137 -11.69 9.12 14.86
N ASP A 138 -12.80 9.16 14.07
CA ASP A 138 -12.89 10.06 12.92
C ASP A 138 -12.80 11.54 13.34
N ARG A 139 -13.31 11.87 14.52
CA ARG A 139 -13.18 13.20 15.10
C ARG A 139 -11.73 13.62 15.29
N SER A 140 -10.91 12.76 15.88
CA SER A 140 -9.49 13.06 16.08
C SER A 140 -8.72 13.15 14.74
N ALA A 141 -9.12 12.38 13.74
CA ALA A 141 -8.57 12.49 12.39
C ALA A 141 -8.87 13.85 11.76
N ILE A 142 -10.11 14.32 11.83
CA ILE A 142 -10.52 15.64 11.34
C ILE A 142 -9.79 16.76 12.08
N GLU A 143 -9.64 16.66 13.40
CA GLU A 143 -8.91 17.63 14.20
C GLU A 143 -7.42 17.67 13.84
N ASN A 144 -6.80 16.53 13.52
CA ASN A 144 -5.45 16.49 12.98
C ASN A 144 -5.34 17.24 11.64
N VAL A 145 -6.29 17.03 10.71
CA VAL A 145 -6.33 17.76 9.44
C VAL A 145 -6.44 19.26 9.68
N LYS A 146 -7.36 19.68 10.57
CA LYS A 146 -7.61 21.10 10.89
C LYS A 146 -6.38 21.80 11.47
N ASN A 147 -5.66 21.13 12.37
CA ASN A 147 -4.55 21.72 13.11
C ASN A 147 -3.18 21.56 12.44
N ALA A 148 -3.07 20.72 11.43
CA ALA A 148 -1.81 20.51 10.73
C ALA A 148 -1.22 21.80 10.14
N GLY A 149 0.12 21.91 10.08
CA GLY A 149 0.82 23.02 9.42
C GLY A 149 0.88 22.86 7.88
N ASN A 150 0.73 21.64 7.37
CA ASN A 150 0.79 21.29 5.94
C ASN A 150 -0.54 20.72 5.44
N VAL A 151 -0.64 20.51 4.12
CA VAL A 151 -1.82 19.90 3.48
C VAL A 151 -1.76 18.39 3.65
N LEU A 152 -2.70 17.81 4.41
CA LEU A 152 -2.76 16.37 4.64
C LEU A 152 -4.21 15.85 4.73
N ASN A 153 -4.35 14.53 4.62
CA ASN A 153 -5.56 13.78 4.91
C ASN A 153 -5.23 12.68 5.93
N VAL A 154 -6.15 12.40 6.83
CA VAL A 154 -5.99 11.37 7.87
C VAL A 154 -7.14 10.38 7.79
N MET A 155 -6.82 9.08 7.84
CA MET A 155 -7.80 8.03 8.02
C MET A 155 -7.63 7.41 9.40
N SER A 156 -8.68 7.47 10.22
CA SER A 156 -8.69 6.96 11.59
C SER A 156 -8.69 5.43 11.64
N GLN A 157 -8.34 4.86 12.80
CA GLN A 157 -8.48 3.42 13.06
C GLN A 157 -9.92 2.95 12.83
N GLN A 158 -10.91 3.73 13.27
CA GLN A 158 -12.32 3.42 13.09
C GLN A 158 -12.70 3.32 11.60
N SER A 159 -12.28 4.29 10.78
CA SER A 159 -12.48 4.26 9.33
C SER A 159 -11.77 3.07 8.67
N ILE A 160 -10.55 2.73 9.10
CA ILE A 160 -9.79 1.56 8.59
C ILE A 160 -10.53 0.25 8.91
N GLN A 161 -11.03 0.09 10.13
CA GLN A 161 -11.75 -1.13 10.57
C GLN A 161 -13.09 -1.31 9.86
N LEU A 162 -13.83 -0.21 9.64
CA LEU A 162 -15.12 -0.24 8.93
C LEU A 162 -14.94 -0.41 7.41
N SER A 163 -13.78 -0.02 6.87
CA SER A 163 -13.49 -0.23 5.44
C SER A 163 -13.64 -1.72 5.05
N PRO A 164 -14.19 -2.03 3.87
CA PRO A 164 -14.22 -3.39 3.35
C PRO A 164 -12.82 -3.98 3.11
N ASP A 165 -11.79 -3.16 3.12
CA ASP A 165 -10.41 -3.48 2.77
C ASP A 165 -9.69 -4.21 3.91
N VAL A 166 -8.72 -5.08 3.57
CA VAL A 166 -7.99 -5.92 4.54
C VAL A 166 -6.49 -5.59 4.62
N ASN A 167 -5.95 -4.89 3.64
CA ASN A 167 -4.56 -4.42 3.62
C ASN A 167 -4.49 -2.90 3.45
N VAL A 168 -3.32 -2.32 3.71
CA VAL A 168 -3.10 -0.87 3.69
C VAL A 168 -3.27 -0.29 2.29
N ALA A 169 -2.83 -0.99 1.25
CA ALA A 169 -2.94 -0.52 -0.13
C ALA A 169 -4.40 -0.26 -0.52
N SER A 170 -5.28 -1.22 -0.24
CA SER A 170 -6.71 -1.09 -0.54
C SER A 170 -7.40 -0.01 0.29
N VAL A 171 -7.04 0.11 1.58
CA VAL A 171 -7.53 1.18 2.47
C VAL A 171 -7.18 2.57 1.93
N LEU A 172 -5.94 2.76 1.45
CA LEU A 172 -5.47 4.04 0.90
C LEU A 172 -6.26 4.51 -0.32
N GLN A 173 -6.81 3.60 -1.11
CA GLN A 173 -7.65 3.96 -2.26
C GLN A 173 -8.85 4.84 -1.85
N ARG A 174 -9.29 4.79 -0.59
CA ARG A 174 -10.41 5.58 -0.06
C ARG A 174 -10.03 7.03 0.28
N VAL A 175 -8.73 7.36 0.27
CA VAL A 175 -8.24 8.72 0.54
C VAL A 175 -8.36 9.59 -0.71
N SER A 176 -8.73 10.86 -0.55
CA SER A 176 -8.84 11.83 -1.65
C SER A 176 -7.54 11.94 -2.45
N GLY A 177 -7.63 11.89 -3.79
CA GLY A 177 -6.50 12.01 -4.70
C GLY A 177 -5.57 10.80 -4.74
N VAL A 178 -5.99 9.66 -4.18
CA VAL A 178 -5.21 8.41 -4.21
C VAL A 178 -5.87 7.40 -5.13
N THR A 179 -5.08 6.87 -6.05
CA THR A 179 -5.40 5.66 -6.83
C THR A 179 -4.35 4.62 -6.59
N MET A 180 -4.62 3.37 -7.01
CA MET A 180 -3.71 2.28 -6.78
C MET A 180 -3.26 1.64 -8.08
N GLU A 181 -1.98 1.32 -8.16
CA GLU A 181 -1.49 0.35 -9.11
C GLU A 181 -1.81 -1.05 -8.60
N ARG A 182 -2.28 -1.92 -9.49
CA ARG A 182 -2.65 -3.30 -9.17
C ARG A 182 -1.70 -4.26 -9.87
N ASP A 183 -1.32 -5.30 -9.16
CA ASP A 183 -0.51 -6.39 -9.70
C ASP A 183 -1.31 -7.30 -10.66
N ALA A 184 -0.67 -8.37 -11.13
CA ALA A 184 -1.30 -9.35 -12.04
C ALA A 184 -2.46 -10.12 -11.39
N SER A 185 -2.51 -10.20 -10.06
CA SER A 185 -3.60 -10.83 -9.30
C SER A 185 -4.79 -9.89 -9.07
N GLY A 186 -4.67 -8.62 -9.47
CA GLY A 186 -5.65 -7.58 -9.22
C GLY A 186 -5.56 -6.92 -7.85
N GLU A 187 -4.59 -7.31 -7.04
CA GLU A 187 -4.38 -6.69 -5.73
C GLU A 187 -3.74 -5.31 -5.88
N ALA A 188 -4.25 -4.35 -5.10
CA ALA A 188 -3.66 -3.04 -4.99
C ALA A 188 -2.31 -3.14 -4.27
N SER A 189 -1.24 -2.60 -4.87
CA SER A 189 0.11 -2.70 -4.31
C SER A 189 0.75 -1.34 -4.04
N TYR A 190 0.70 -0.42 -5.00
CA TYR A 190 1.39 0.87 -4.89
C TYR A 190 0.42 2.04 -4.99
N ALA A 191 0.64 3.06 -4.15
CA ALA A 191 -0.14 4.28 -4.17
C ALA A 191 0.32 5.23 -5.30
N ILE A 192 -0.65 5.82 -5.98
CA ILE A 192 -0.50 6.89 -6.97
C ILE A 192 -1.23 8.10 -6.41
N LEU A 193 -0.48 9.14 -6.04
CA LEU A 193 -1.02 10.33 -5.40
C LEU A 193 -1.16 11.46 -6.44
N ARG A 194 -2.37 12.01 -6.62
CA ARG A 194 -2.64 13.10 -7.57
C ARG A 194 -2.16 12.81 -8.99
N GLY A 195 -2.30 11.56 -9.43
CA GLY A 195 -1.83 11.11 -10.74
C GLY A 195 -0.31 11.02 -10.90
N MET A 196 0.45 11.26 -9.82
CA MET A 196 1.90 11.06 -9.82
C MET A 196 2.21 9.58 -9.56
N ASP A 197 2.91 8.96 -10.51
CA ASP A 197 3.30 7.55 -10.46
C ASP A 197 3.94 7.17 -9.12
N LYS A 198 3.86 5.90 -8.75
CA LYS A 198 4.38 5.32 -7.50
C LYS A 198 5.79 5.79 -7.15
N ARG A 199 6.64 6.04 -8.15
CA ARG A 199 8.03 6.50 -7.99
C ARG A 199 8.15 7.87 -7.30
N TYR A 200 7.14 8.72 -7.41
CA TYR A 200 7.11 10.07 -6.85
C TYR A 200 6.55 10.14 -5.42
N ASN A 201 6.24 8.98 -4.83
CA ASN A 201 5.68 8.88 -3.49
C ASN A 201 6.62 8.09 -2.59
N TYR A 202 6.68 8.41 -1.29
CA TYR A 202 7.35 7.53 -0.37
C TYR A 202 6.49 7.18 0.84
N THR A 203 6.85 6.07 1.47
CA THR A 203 6.14 5.51 2.60
C THR A 203 6.97 5.60 3.87
N LEU A 204 6.32 5.99 4.95
CA LEU A 204 6.87 6.01 6.31
C LEU A 204 6.15 4.98 7.18
N VAL A 205 6.82 4.55 8.22
CA VAL A 205 6.25 3.83 9.35
C VAL A 205 6.59 4.61 10.62
N ASN A 206 5.58 5.14 11.31
CA ASN A 206 5.77 6.01 12.46
C ASN A 206 6.72 7.20 12.19
N GLY A 207 6.59 7.83 11.03
CA GLY A 207 7.40 8.97 10.61
C GLY A 207 8.79 8.63 10.09
N VAL A 208 9.15 7.35 9.96
CA VAL A 208 10.48 6.90 9.54
C VAL A 208 10.40 6.16 8.20
N LYS A 209 11.30 6.50 7.28
CA LYS A 209 11.42 5.82 5.98
C LYS A 209 12.07 4.45 6.15
N ILE A 210 11.50 3.44 5.51
CA ILE A 210 11.99 2.06 5.52
C ILE A 210 12.33 1.59 4.10
N PRO A 211 13.22 0.58 3.92
CA PRO A 211 13.58 0.08 2.59
C PRO A 211 12.48 -0.76 1.96
N SER A 212 12.52 -0.86 0.64
CA SER A 212 11.64 -1.72 -0.15
C SER A 212 12.22 -3.13 -0.26
N PRO A 213 11.41 -4.20 -0.09
CA PRO A 213 11.84 -5.55 -0.41
C PRO A 213 11.88 -5.81 -1.92
N ASP A 214 11.14 -5.04 -2.72
CA ASP A 214 11.02 -5.22 -4.17
C ASP A 214 12.38 -5.14 -4.87
N ASP A 215 12.65 -6.07 -5.77
CA ASP A 215 13.92 -6.21 -6.50
C ASP A 215 14.17 -5.05 -7.48
N LYS A 216 13.10 -4.52 -8.07
CA LYS A 216 13.16 -3.45 -9.09
C LYS A 216 12.90 -2.06 -8.50
N ASN A 217 11.99 -1.96 -7.54
CA ASN A 217 11.45 -0.70 -7.07
C ASN A 217 12.07 -0.25 -5.74
N ARG A 218 12.34 1.05 -5.61
CA ARG A 218 12.76 1.66 -4.34
C ARG A 218 11.57 2.03 -3.44
N TYR A 219 10.35 2.00 -3.93
CA TYR A 219 9.12 2.25 -3.22
C TYR A 219 8.49 0.93 -2.75
N ILE A 220 7.76 1.01 -1.64
CA ILE A 220 7.33 -0.15 -0.87
C ILE A 220 5.96 -0.62 -1.34
N PRO A 221 5.77 -1.93 -1.62
CA PRO A 221 4.45 -2.48 -1.86
C PRO A 221 3.63 -2.47 -0.56
N LEU A 222 2.50 -1.76 -0.56
CA LEU A 222 1.69 -1.51 0.64
C LEU A 222 0.75 -2.67 0.99
N ASN A 223 0.55 -3.62 0.09
CA ASN A 223 -0.24 -4.83 0.32
C ASN A 223 0.39 -5.81 1.31
N ILE A 224 1.70 -5.71 1.57
CA ILE A 224 2.39 -6.55 2.57
C ILE A 224 2.05 -6.14 4.01
N PHE A 225 1.41 -4.98 4.24
CA PHE A 225 1.04 -4.50 5.56
C PHE A 225 -0.42 -4.81 5.88
N PRO A 226 -0.69 -5.70 6.87
CA PRO A 226 -2.05 -5.90 7.38
C PRO A 226 -2.62 -4.62 8.00
N SER A 227 -3.85 -4.27 7.63
CA SER A 227 -4.52 -3.07 8.16
C SER A 227 -4.80 -3.14 9.66
N ASP A 228 -4.85 -4.34 10.23
CA ASP A 228 -5.08 -4.57 11.68
C ASP A 228 -3.95 -4.06 12.59
N LEU A 229 -2.75 -3.86 12.05
CA LEU A 229 -1.60 -3.33 12.79
C LEU A 229 -1.63 -1.81 12.95
N MET A 230 -2.50 -1.12 12.18
CA MET A 230 -2.53 0.34 12.07
C MET A 230 -3.37 0.99 13.17
N ASP A 231 -2.94 2.17 13.61
CA ASP A 231 -3.74 3.13 14.37
C ASP A 231 -4.39 4.15 13.42
N ARG A 232 -3.64 4.67 12.47
CA ARG A 232 -4.13 5.59 11.43
C ARG A 232 -3.20 5.63 10.23
N LEU A 233 -3.71 6.18 9.13
CA LEU A 233 -2.93 6.52 7.94
C LEU A 233 -2.94 8.03 7.75
N VAL A 234 -1.77 8.61 7.55
CA VAL A 234 -1.58 10.04 7.27
C VAL A 234 -1.01 10.20 5.86
N VAL A 235 -1.71 10.91 5.01
CA VAL A 235 -1.29 11.20 3.63
C VAL A 235 -0.98 12.69 3.54
N SER A 236 0.30 13.03 3.58
CA SER A 236 0.77 14.41 3.42
C SER A 236 0.94 14.72 1.94
N LYS A 237 0.31 15.80 1.49
CA LYS A 237 0.28 16.24 0.10
C LYS A 237 1.17 17.45 -0.19
N SER A 238 1.70 18.08 0.87
CA SER A 238 2.75 19.12 0.79
C SER A 238 3.84 18.83 1.81
N LEU A 239 5.09 19.21 1.48
CA LEU A 239 6.25 19.00 2.31
C LEU A 239 6.63 20.25 3.08
N THR A 240 7.19 20.05 4.26
CA THR A 240 7.90 21.05 5.06
C THR A 240 9.40 20.76 5.07
N ALA A 241 10.24 21.70 5.45
CA ALA A 241 11.69 21.56 5.37
C ALA A 241 12.27 20.43 6.26
N ASP A 242 11.58 20.02 7.32
CA ASP A 242 11.93 18.90 8.19
C ASP A 242 11.65 17.51 7.56
N MET A 243 10.94 17.46 6.42
CA MET A 243 10.67 16.23 5.66
C MET A 243 11.73 16.00 4.59
N GLU A 244 12.02 14.72 4.26
CA GLU A 244 12.91 14.37 3.15
C GLU A 244 12.35 14.83 1.80
N GLY A 245 13.21 15.32 0.90
CA GLY A 245 12.80 15.95 -0.36
C GLY A 245 12.26 14.99 -1.44
N ASP A 246 12.34 13.69 -1.23
CA ASP A 246 12.05 12.64 -2.22
C ASP A 246 10.55 12.26 -2.28
N ALA A 247 9.65 13.27 -2.31
CA ALA A 247 8.20 13.07 -2.33
C ALA A 247 7.48 14.14 -3.16
N ALA A 248 7.50 14.00 -4.46
CA ALA A 248 6.82 14.94 -5.35
C ALA A 248 5.29 14.74 -5.39
N GLY A 249 4.82 13.51 -5.29
CA GLY A 249 3.39 13.19 -5.22
C GLY A 249 2.83 13.40 -3.82
N GLY A 250 3.55 12.90 -2.82
CA GLY A 250 3.21 12.99 -1.39
C GLY A 250 3.86 11.89 -0.57
N VAL A 251 3.50 11.88 0.72
CA VAL A 251 4.02 10.97 1.73
C VAL A 251 2.86 10.19 2.35
N VAL A 252 3.01 8.88 2.45
CA VAL A 252 2.08 7.99 3.16
C VAL A 252 2.77 7.54 4.45
N ASP A 253 2.29 8.00 5.61
CA ASP A 253 2.78 7.54 6.90
C ASP A 253 1.79 6.55 7.53
N MET A 254 2.27 5.35 7.72
CA MET A 254 1.59 4.27 8.42
C MET A 254 1.89 4.38 9.91
N VAL A 255 0.96 4.97 10.66
CA VAL A 255 1.09 5.06 12.11
C VAL A 255 0.56 3.80 12.75
N MET A 256 1.44 3.06 13.39
CA MET A 256 1.13 1.79 14.04
C MET A 256 0.46 2.01 15.40
N LYS A 257 -0.25 0.99 15.90
CA LYS A 257 -0.91 1.02 17.21
C LYS A 257 0.06 1.40 18.32
N ASP A 258 -0.43 2.23 19.24
CA ASP A 258 0.30 2.74 20.41
C ASP A 258 -0.28 2.18 21.72
N ALA A 259 0.51 2.26 22.81
CA ALA A 259 0.08 1.82 24.13
C ALA A 259 -1.19 2.59 24.58
N PRO A 260 -2.28 1.90 24.87
CA PRO A 260 -3.51 2.54 25.34
C PRO A 260 -3.33 3.04 26.79
N SER A 261 -4.21 3.96 27.20
CA SER A 261 -4.19 4.53 28.55
C SER A 261 -4.56 3.50 29.64
N ARG A 262 -5.21 2.39 29.29
CA ARG A 262 -5.58 1.28 30.17
C ARG A 262 -5.32 -0.04 29.47
N PHE A 263 -5.31 -1.11 30.26
CA PHE A 263 -5.20 -2.45 29.69
C PHE A 263 -6.27 -2.68 28.63
N GLN A 264 -5.83 -3.11 27.44
CA GLN A 264 -6.70 -3.37 26.31
C GLN A 264 -6.22 -4.60 25.54
N ILE A 265 -7.18 -5.46 25.21
CA ILE A 265 -7.00 -6.57 24.29
C ILE A 265 -7.94 -6.34 23.10
N GLN A 266 -7.44 -6.45 21.90
CA GLN A 266 -8.25 -6.51 20.69
C GLN A 266 -7.84 -7.75 19.91
N ALA A 267 -8.80 -8.59 19.58
CA ALA A 267 -8.61 -9.78 18.75
C ALA A 267 -9.65 -9.81 17.64
N ASN A 268 -9.27 -10.30 16.48
CA ASN A 268 -10.19 -10.57 15.38
C ASN A 268 -9.82 -11.87 14.68
N ALA A 269 -10.83 -12.55 14.18
CA ALA A 269 -10.69 -13.72 13.33
C ALA A 269 -11.77 -13.71 12.25
N ALA A 270 -11.40 -14.00 11.02
CA ALA A 270 -12.33 -14.03 9.90
C ALA A 270 -11.99 -15.14 8.92
N ILE A 271 -13.02 -15.70 8.31
CA ILE A 271 -12.92 -16.67 7.22
C ILE A 271 -13.60 -16.11 5.97
N GLY A 272 -13.14 -16.52 4.80
CA GLY A 272 -13.71 -16.04 3.55
C GLY A 272 -13.33 -16.87 2.34
N ALA A 273 -13.82 -16.43 1.19
CA ALA A 273 -13.54 -17.09 -0.08
C ALA A 273 -13.73 -16.13 -1.26
N SER A 274 -13.17 -16.52 -2.41
CA SER A 274 -13.40 -15.84 -3.69
C SER A 274 -14.37 -16.65 -4.55
N ASP A 275 -15.35 -15.99 -5.17
CA ASP A 275 -16.27 -16.63 -6.11
C ASP A 275 -15.60 -16.96 -7.46
N TYR A 276 -14.37 -16.51 -7.67
CA TYR A 276 -13.62 -16.83 -8.88
C TYR A 276 -13.56 -18.35 -9.14
N PHE A 277 -13.33 -19.14 -8.08
CA PHE A 277 -13.21 -20.59 -8.18
C PHE A 277 -14.56 -21.33 -8.19
N TRP A 278 -15.68 -20.66 -7.90
CA TRP A 278 -17.02 -21.26 -7.91
C TRP A 278 -17.74 -21.09 -9.23
N LYS A 279 -17.31 -20.11 -10.02
CA LYS A 279 -17.91 -19.82 -11.32
C LYS A 279 -17.15 -20.51 -12.44
N ASN A 280 -17.88 -21.04 -13.39
CA ASN A 280 -17.37 -21.51 -14.69
C ASN A 280 -16.36 -22.64 -14.63
N GLY A 281 -16.34 -23.48 -13.57
CA GLY A 281 -15.41 -24.62 -13.50
C GLY A 281 -13.94 -24.22 -13.48
N ARG A 282 -13.62 -23.02 -12.96
CA ARG A 282 -12.24 -22.54 -12.82
C ARG A 282 -11.58 -23.21 -11.64
N ASP A 283 -10.65 -24.06 -11.94
CA ASP A 283 -9.91 -24.81 -10.94
C ASP A 283 -8.83 -23.98 -10.26
N TYR A 284 -8.54 -24.30 -9.01
CA TYR A 284 -7.37 -23.82 -8.31
C TYR A 284 -6.14 -24.60 -8.76
N LEU A 285 -5.25 -23.92 -9.46
CA LEU A 285 -4.03 -24.49 -10.03
C LEU A 285 -2.91 -24.52 -9.00
N THR A 286 -2.25 -25.65 -8.87
CA THR A 286 -1.03 -25.80 -8.07
C THR A 286 0.04 -26.52 -8.89
N SER A 287 1.27 -26.48 -8.43
CA SER A 287 2.33 -27.33 -8.97
C SER A 287 2.58 -28.51 -8.02
N ASN A 288 3.19 -29.58 -8.53
CA ASN A 288 3.64 -30.72 -7.72
C ASN A 288 4.78 -30.36 -6.75
N ARG A 289 5.22 -29.10 -6.74
CA ARG A 289 6.38 -28.64 -5.97
C ARG A 289 5.97 -28.31 -4.53
N SER A 290 6.36 -29.16 -3.61
CA SER A 290 6.25 -28.90 -2.16
C SER A 290 7.46 -28.13 -1.62
N ASP A 291 8.62 -28.27 -2.27
CA ASP A 291 9.90 -27.66 -1.88
C ASP A 291 10.60 -27.02 -3.10
N TYR A 292 11.46 -26.06 -2.85
CA TYR A 292 12.20 -25.29 -3.86
C TYR A 292 13.69 -25.38 -3.58
N THR A 293 14.51 -25.44 -4.64
CA THR A 293 15.96 -25.35 -4.55
C THR A 293 16.32 -23.95 -4.05
N LYS A 294 16.91 -23.85 -2.85
CA LYS A 294 17.12 -22.53 -2.22
C LYS A 294 18.28 -21.76 -2.82
N LYS A 295 19.35 -22.47 -3.20
CA LYS A 295 20.54 -21.91 -3.82
C LYS A 295 20.64 -22.37 -5.25
N SER A 296 20.98 -21.46 -6.14
CA SER A 296 21.32 -21.81 -7.52
C SER A 296 22.54 -22.73 -7.57
N PRO A 297 22.75 -23.53 -8.62
CA PRO A 297 24.00 -24.28 -8.81
C PRO A 297 25.26 -23.43 -8.73
N TYR A 298 25.23 -22.20 -9.23
CA TYR A 298 26.32 -21.24 -9.11
C TYR A 298 26.66 -20.91 -7.63
N GLU A 299 25.63 -20.66 -6.82
CA GLU A 299 25.79 -20.35 -5.39
C GLU A 299 26.21 -21.58 -4.56
N ALA A 300 25.81 -22.77 -5.00
CA ALA A 300 26.12 -24.02 -4.29
C ALA A 300 27.52 -24.56 -4.62
N PHE A 301 27.94 -24.45 -5.87
CA PHE A 301 29.12 -25.16 -6.40
C PHE A 301 30.15 -24.22 -7.06
N GLY A 302 29.82 -22.94 -7.22
CA GLY A 302 30.72 -21.94 -7.79
C GLY A 302 30.56 -21.71 -9.30
N LYS A 303 31.30 -20.71 -9.80
CA LYS A 303 31.15 -20.18 -11.17
C LYS A 303 31.47 -21.17 -12.30
N ASP A 304 32.31 -22.13 -12.05
CA ASP A 304 32.83 -23.07 -13.07
C ASP A 304 32.00 -24.38 -13.10
N TYR A 305 30.99 -24.50 -12.24
CA TYR A 305 30.14 -25.68 -12.21
C TYR A 305 29.15 -25.70 -13.36
N LYS A 306 29.00 -26.84 -14.01
CA LYS A 306 28.04 -27.08 -15.10
C LYS A 306 26.73 -27.61 -14.52
N ALA A 307 25.72 -26.78 -14.47
CA ALA A 307 24.40 -27.14 -13.96
C ALA A 307 23.72 -28.22 -14.81
N GLN A 308 23.06 -29.14 -14.11
CA GLN A 308 22.26 -30.25 -14.67
C GLN A 308 20.85 -30.20 -14.07
N MET A 309 19.86 -30.83 -14.72
CA MET A 309 18.49 -30.84 -14.21
C MET A 309 18.38 -31.53 -12.82
N SER A 310 19.26 -32.47 -12.52
CA SER A 310 19.35 -33.16 -11.23
C SER A 310 19.74 -32.25 -10.08
N ASP A 311 20.33 -31.08 -10.33
CA ASP A 311 20.70 -30.12 -9.27
C ASP A 311 19.46 -29.42 -8.68
N PHE A 312 18.33 -29.48 -9.36
CA PHE A 312 17.10 -28.80 -8.98
C PHE A 312 16.13 -29.77 -8.34
N LYS A 313 15.63 -29.41 -7.17
CA LYS A 313 14.62 -30.20 -6.46
C LYS A 313 13.32 -30.30 -7.26
N ASN A 314 12.68 -31.47 -7.12
CA ASN A 314 11.39 -31.77 -7.75
C ASN A 314 11.36 -31.71 -9.28
N GLY A 315 12.49 -31.90 -9.94
CA GLY A 315 12.54 -32.13 -11.39
C GLY A 315 11.62 -31.22 -12.22
N PRO A 316 11.02 -31.73 -13.27
CA PRO A 316 10.05 -30.97 -14.08
C PRO A 316 8.76 -30.68 -13.31
N VAL A 317 8.22 -29.49 -13.53
CA VAL A 317 7.02 -29.00 -12.87
C VAL A 317 5.80 -29.61 -13.53
N GLN A 318 4.94 -30.24 -12.74
CA GLN A 318 3.63 -30.74 -13.16
C GLN A 318 2.53 -29.80 -12.65
N LEU A 319 1.58 -29.51 -13.51
CA LEU A 319 0.37 -28.79 -13.13
C LEU A 319 -0.59 -29.74 -12.40
N LYS A 320 -1.18 -29.28 -11.31
CA LYS A 320 -2.27 -29.96 -10.61
C LYS A 320 -3.46 -29.05 -10.53
N SER A 321 -4.63 -29.60 -10.71
CA SER A 321 -5.90 -28.89 -10.64
C SER A 321 -6.69 -29.35 -9.42
N HIS A 322 -7.30 -28.42 -8.72
CA HIS A 322 -8.18 -28.63 -7.58
C HIS A 322 -9.45 -27.80 -7.76
N SER A 323 -10.60 -28.36 -7.50
CA SER A 323 -11.88 -27.66 -7.69
C SER A 323 -11.98 -26.39 -6.83
N LEU A 324 -11.47 -26.42 -5.61
CA LEU A 324 -11.50 -25.27 -4.69
C LEU A 324 -10.19 -25.17 -3.87
N PRO A 325 -9.72 -23.96 -3.56
CA PRO A 325 -8.68 -23.74 -2.55
C PRO A 325 -9.24 -23.90 -1.14
N ALA A 326 -8.35 -23.89 -0.14
CA ALA A 326 -8.75 -23.73 1.24
C ALA A 326 -9.40 -22.35 1.48
N PRO A 327 -10.29 -22.21 2.49
CA PRO A 327 -10.86 -20.91 2.83
C PRO A 327 -9.78 -19.89 3.19
N ASN A 328 -10.02 -18.62 2.85
CA ASN A 328 -9.21 -17.52 3.34
C ASN A 328 -9.36 -17.39 4.85
N PHE A 329 -8.27 -17.05 5.53
CA PHE A 329 -8.24 -16.80 6.95
C PHE A 329 -7.50 -15.49 7.26
N ILE A 330 -8.08 -14.66 8.13
CA ILE A 330 -7.46 -13.44 8.63
C ILE A 330 -7.59 -13.44 10.15
N GLY A 331 -6.48 -13.22 10.86
CA GLY A 331 -6.47 -13.13 12.31
C GLY A 331 -5.55 -12.01 12.77
N GLY A 332 -5.95 -11.32 13.84
CA GLY A 332 -5.18 -10.26 14.46
C GLY A 332 -5.35 -10.25 15.97
N LEU A 333 -4.28 -9.90 16.67
CA LEU A 333 -4.26 -9.74 18.12
C LEU A 333 -3.43 -8.51 18.48
N SER A 334 -3.94 -7.67 19.37
CA SER A 334 -3.14 -6.61 19.97
C SER A 334 -3.42 -6.51 21.46
N ILE A 335 -2.35 -6.33 22.26
CA ILE A 335 -2.38 -6.22 23.71
C ILE A 335 -1.55 -5.01 24.09
N GLY A 336 -2.12 -4.13 24.89
CA GLY A 336 -1.40 -2.96 25.37
C GLY A 336 -1.81 -2.55 26.78
N ASN A 337 -0.90 -1.88 27.46
CA ASN A 337 -1.13 -1.32 28.79
C ASN A 337 -0.10 -0.24 29.10
N ARG A 338 -0.36 0.48 30.22
CA ARG A 338 0.59 1.38 30.85
C ARG A 338 0.88 0.94 32.26
N PHE A 339 2.16 1.07 32.65
CA PHE A 339 2.70 0.66 33.93
C PHE A 339 3.41 1.85 34.60
N TRP A 340 3.75 1.74 35.88
CA TRP A 340 4.50 2.73 36.63
C TRP A 340 3.86 4.15 36.61
N ASN A 341 2.59 4.22 36.98
CA ASN A 341 1.81 5.49 36.93
C ASN A 341 1.86 6.14 35.55
N ASP A 342 1.56 5.35 34.51
CA ASP A 342 1.53 5.74 33.08
C ASP A 342 2.88 6.09 32.45
N ARG A 343 3.98 5.87 33.13
CA ARG A 343 5.32 6.20 32.60
C ARG A 343 5.78 5.23 31.53
N LEU A 344 5.48 3.94 31.69
CA LEU A 344 5.89 2.91 30.73
C LEU A 344 4.67 2.41 29.94
N GLY A 345 4.61 2.75 28.67
CA GLY A 345 3.67 2.19 27.74
C GLY A 345 4.22 0.96 27.03
N VAL A 346 3.41 -0.09 26.89
CA VAL A 346 3.74 -1.31 26.15
C VAL A 346 2.61 -1.63 25.19
N MET A 347 2.92 -1.82 23.92
CA MET A 347 2.00 -2.30 22.89
C MET A 347 2.63 -3.43 22.10
N LEU A 348 1.94 -4.56 22.03
CA LEU A 348 2.27 -5.70 21.20
C LEU A 348 1.11 -5.96 20.24
N ALA A 349 1.39 -6.11 18.96
CA ALA A 349 0.37 -6.46 17.98
C ALA A 349 0.92 -7.43 16.95
N GLY A 350 0.06 -8.35 16.50
CA GLY A 350 0.35 -9.33 15.47
C GLY A 350 -0.86 -9.57 14.58
N SER A 351 -0.62 -9.90 13.32
CA SER A 351 -1.65 -10.24 12.34
C SER A 351 -1.15 -11.35 11.41
N VAL A 352 -2.05 -12.22 11.00
CA VAL A 352 -1.81 -13.25 10.00
C VAL A 352 -2.94 -13.25 8.99
N GLN A 353 -2.58 -13.36 7.71
CA GLN A 353 -3.52 -13.45 6.59
C GLN A 353 -3.10 -14.61 5.69
N ASN A 354 -4.00 -15.53 5.44
CA ASN A 354 -3.84 -16.66 4.54
C ASN A 354 -4.91 -16.54 3.45
N VAL A 355 -4.51 -16.11 2.24
CA VAL A 355 -5.43 -15.68 1.20
C VAL A 355 -5.16 -16.43 -0.11
N PHE A 356 -6.21 -16.99 -0.70
CA PHE A 356 -6.18 -17.63 -2.01
C PHE A 356 -6.91 -16.76 -3.02
N ARG A 357 -6.26 -16.51 -4.16
CA ARG A 357 -6.80 -15.69 -5.25
C ARG A 357 -6.62 -16.38 -6.60
N GLY A 358 -7.56 -16.16 -7.48
CA GLY A 358 -7.49 -16.55 -8.88
C GLY A 358 -7.66 -15.35 -9.80
N THR A 359 -7.02 -15.38 -10.95
CA THR A 359 -7.17 -14.35 -11.99
C THR A 359 -7.11 -15.01 -13.37
N GLU A 360 -8.04 -14.64 -14.21
CA GLU A 360 -8.00 -14.90 -15.64
C GLU A 360 -7.59 -13.63 -16.38
N ARG A 361 -6.62 -13.76 -17.27
CA ARG A 361 -6.09 -12.64 -18.05
C ARG A 361 -5.93 -13.05 -19.52
N THR A 362 -6.52 -12.27 -20.44
CA THR A 362 -6.02 -12.27 -21.82
C THR A 362 -4.89 -11.25 -21.94
N TYR A 363 -3.85 -11.60 -22.69
CA TYR A 363 -2.75 -10.70 -23.00
C TYR A 363 -2.36 -10.88 -24.46
N ASN A 364 -2.52 -9.82 -25.26
CA ASN A 364 -2.22 -9.83 -26.67
C ASN A 364 -0.97 -8.99 -26.92
N SER A 365 0.11 -9.64 -27.35
CA SER A 365 1.30 -8.90 -27.77
C SER A 365 1.04 -8.26 -29.13
N VAL A 366 1.47 -7.02 -29.29
CA VAL A 366 1.24 -6.26 -30.52
C VAL A 366 2.56 -5.83 -31.13
N LYS A 367 2.62 -5.79 -32.44
CA LYS A 367 3.75 -5.33 -33.24
C LYS A 367 3.28 -4.33 -34.30
N MET A 368 4.20 -3.47 -34.75
CA MET A 368 4.02 -2.62 -35.90
C MET A 368 4.66 -3.29 -37.12
N ALA A 369 3.88 -3.59 -38.13
CA ALA A 369 4.43 -4.07 -39.39
C ALA A 369 4.99 -2.90 -40.22
N SER A 370 5.98 -3.18 -41.05
CA SER A 370 6.52 -2.16 -41.98
C SER A 370 5.43 -1.68 -42.95
N GLY A 371 5.28 -0.37 -43.07
CA GLY A 371 4.26 0.23 -43.93
C GLY A 371 2.83 0.25 -43.38
N GLU A 372 2.63 -0.13 -42.12
CA GLU A 372 1.33 -0.15 -41.44
C GLU A 372 1.14 1.02 -40.50
N GLN A 373 -0.08 1.56 -40.44
CA GLN A 373 -0.46 2.64 -39.53
C GLN A 373 -0.84 2.16 -38.14
N ALA A 374 -1.31 0.94 -38.00
CA ALA A 374 -1.84 0.39 -36.76
C ALA A 374 -1.17 -0.92 -36.41
N MET A 375 -0.97 -1.15 -35.11
CA MET A 375 -0.37 -2.39 -34.62
C MET A 375 -1.31 -3.59 -34.83
N TYR A 376 -0.72 -4.70 -35.29
CA TYR A 376 -1.43 -6.00 -35.35
C TYR A 376 -1.08 -6.84 -34.11
N ILE A 377 -1.98 -7.74 -33.77
CA ILE A 377 -1.75 -8.72 -32.70
C ILE A 377 -0.81 -9.80 -33.24
N SER A 378 0.37 -9.90 -32.66
CA SER A 378 1.38 -10.90 -33.05
C SER A 378 1.32 -12.18 -32.19
N ASN A 379 0.73 -12.09 -31.01
CA ASN A 379 0.58 -13.25 -30.13
C ASN A 379 -0.68 -13.08 -29.26
N LEU A 380 -1.55 -14.07 -29.29
CA LEU A 380 -2.70 -14.20 -28.41
C LEU A 380 -2.31 -15.03 -27.21
N GLN A 381 -2.66 -14.60 -26.00
CA GLN A 381 -2.34 -15.33 -24.77
C GLN A 381 -3.55 -15.37 -23.84
N HIS A 382 -3.80 -16.54 -23.28
CA HIS A 382 -4.80 -16.77 -22.26
C HIS A 382 -4.12 -17.32 -21.01
N ARG A 383 -4.11 -16.54 -19.92
CA ARG A 383 -3.36 -16.82 -18.72
C ARG A 383 -4.29 -17.02 -17.53
N TYR A 384 -4.10 -18.11 -16.81
CA TYR A 384 -4.77 -18.45 -15.56
C TYR A 384 -3.77 -18.41 -14.43
N TYR A 385 -4.11 -17.67 -13.39
CA TYR A 385 -3.27 -17.52 -12.19
C TYR A 385 -4.00 -18.07 -10.98
N SER A 386 -3.30 -18.86 -10.21
CA SER A 386 -3.70 -19.24 -8.86
C SER A 386 -2.60 -18.81 -7.90
N ILE A 387 -2.96 -18.04 -6.89
CA ILE A 387 -2.01 -17.43 -5.96
C ILE A 387 -2.46 -17.74 -4.55
N HIS A 388 -1.50 -18.12 -3.71
CA HIS A 388 -1.64 -18.31 -2.28
C HIS A 388 -0.66 -17.41 -1.55
N ASP A 389 -1.17 -16.42 -0.83
CA ASP A 389 -0.38 -15.50 -0.02
C ASP A 389 -0.57 -15.79 1.45
N LEU A 390 0.55 -16.02 2.14
CA LEU A 390 0.63 -16.08 3.59
C LEU A 390 1.41 -14.86 4.09
N THR A 391 0.68 -13.90 4.65
CA THR A 391 1.26 -12.69 5.23
C THR A 391 1.18 -12.76 6.74
N ALA A 392 2.29 -12.49 7.43
CA ALA A 392 2.36 -12.37 8.87
C ALA A 392 3.10 -11.07 9.22
N GLY A 393 2.53 -10.29 10.15
CA GLY A 393 3.14 -9.07 10.63
C GLY A 393 3.03 -8.97 12.15
N ALA A 394 4.04 -8.39 12.77
CA ALA A 394 4.04 -8.09 14.19
C ALA A 394 4.78 -6.79 14.46
N HIS A 395 4.35 -6.06 15.47
CA HIS A 395 5.12 -4.95 16.02
C HIS A 395 5.07 -4.90 17.54
N ALA A 396 6.12 -4.34 18.11
CA ALA A 396 6.24 -4.05 19.53
C ALA A 396 6.68 -2.59 19.70
N LYS A 397 5.96 -1.85 20.52
CA LYS A 397 6.30 -0.47 20.88
C LYS A 397 6.37 -0.34 22.40
N PHE A 398 7.45 0.27 22.86
CA PHE A 398 7.69 0.63 24.23
C PHE A 398 7.91 2.14 24.29
N ASP A 399 7.23 2.83 25.18
CA ASP A 399 7.45 4.24 25.44
C ASP A 399 7.65 4.48 26.94
N LEU A 400 8.72 5.20 27.28
CA LEU A 400 9.03 5.61 28.64
C LEU A 400 8.96 7.12 28.74
N THR A 401 8.02 7.62 29.54
CA THR A 401 7.83 9.06 29.80
C THR A 401 8.30 9.42 31.19
N LEU A 402 9.31 10.26 31.26
CA LEU A 402 9.87 10.83 32.49
C LEU A 402 9.66 12.37 32.47
N PRO A 403 9.76 13.07 33.60
CA PRO A 403 9.67 14.53 33.58
C PRO A 403 10.69 15.15 32.62
N GLY A 404 10.24 15.84 31.58
CA GLY A 404 11.08 16.44 30.53
C GLY A 404 11.69 15.48 29.52
N HIS A 405 11.50 14.17 29.63
CA HIS A 405 12.12 13.21 28.73
C HIS A 405 11.15 12.13 28.28
N LYS A 406 11.19 11.75 27.00
CA LYS A 406 10.44 10.63 26.44
C LYS A 406 11.35 9.78 25.60
N LEU A 407 11.37 8.47 25.84
CA LEU A 407 12.05 7.49 25.02
C LEU A 407 11.01 6.56 24.38
N GLU A 408 11.15 6.31 23.09
CA GLU A 408 10.26 5.40 22.34
C GLU A 408 11.13 4.39 21.60
N TRP A 409 10.84 3.12 21.79
CA TRP A 409 11.47 2.03 21.05
C TRP A 409 10.41 1.26 20.28
N TYR A 410 10.48 1.29 18.97
CA TYR A 410 9.58 0.63 18.06
C TYR A 410 10.29 -0.45 17.26
N ASN A 411 9.66 -1.62 17.14
CA ASN A 411 10.14 -2.74 16.37
C ASN A 411 9.02 -3.31 15.53
N MET A 412 9.30 -3.67 14.28
CA MET A 412 8.35 -4.27 13.36
C MET A 412 9.00 -5.36 12.53
N TYR A 413 8.26 -6.43 12.32
CA TYR A 413 8.58 -7.46 11.34
C TYR A 413 7.33 -7.81 10.54
N VAL A 414 7.43 -7.77 9.21
CA VAL A 414 6.37 -8.20 8.29
C VAL A 414 6.99 -9.14 7.27
N ARG A 415 6.29 -10.23 6.98
CA ARG A 415 6.69 -11.22 5.99
C ARG A 415 5.50 -11.69 5.18
N THR A 416 5.64 -11.72 3.86
CA THR A 416 4.70 -12.34 2.93
C THR A 416 5.41 -13.45 2.17
N ASN A 417 4.80 -14.62 2.13
CA ASN A 417 5.18 -15.70 1.23
C ASN A 417 4.07 -15.89 0.21
N SER A 418 4.38 -15.62 -1.05
CA SER A 418 3.48 -15.74 -2.18
C SER A 418 3.86 -16.97 -3.03
N LYS A 419 2.99 -17.97 -3.09
CA LYS A 419 3.11 -19.10 -3.99
C LYS A 419 2.17 -18.93 -5.16
N GLY A 420 2.71 -18.96 -6.37
CA GLY A 420 1.94 -18.74 -7.60
C GLY A 420 2.13 -19.86 -8.61
N THR A 421 1.03 -20.28 -9.21
CA THR A 421 1.02 -21.13 -10.40
C THR A 421 0.32 -20.38 -11.51
N ARG A 422 0.95 -20.28 -12.68
CA ARG A 422 0.37 -19.73 -13.90
C ARG A 422 0.34 -20.81 -14.98
N TYR A 423 -0.80 -21.00 -15.58
CA TYR A 423 -0.94 -21.66 -16.86
C TYR A 423 -1.17 -20.61 -17.94
N ASN A 424 -0.38 -20.65 -19.00
CA ASN A 424 -0.45 -19.72 -20.13
C ASN A 424 -0.58 -20.54 -21.42
N ASN A 425 -1.65 -20.28 -22.13
CA ASN A 425 -1.85 -20.79 -23.47
C ASN A 425 -1.60 -19.64 -24.44
N SER A 426 -0.73 -19.84 -25.44
CA SER A 426 -0.38 -18.77 -26.38
C SER A 426 -0.29 -19.22 -27.82
N VAL A 427 -0.80 -18.39 -28.74
CA VAL A 427 -0.80 -18.65 -30.19
C VAL A 427 -0.08 -17.49 -30.89
N ASN A 428 1.00 -17.80 -31.61
CA ASN A 428 1.64 -16.83 -32.47
C ASN A 428 0.84 -16.69 -33.77
N THR A 429 0.27 -15.51 -33.98
CA THR A 429 -0.62 -15.24 -35.12
C THR A 429 0.11 -15.17 -36.46
N GLU A 430 1.43 -14.94 -36.44
CA GLU A 430 2.26 -14.92 -37.66
C GLU A 430 2.45 -16.31 -38.28
N TYR A 431 2.15 -17.38 -37.52
CA TYR A 431 2.30 -18.77 -37.95
C TYR A 431 0.96 -19.54 -37.98
N ILE A 432 -0.14 -18.83 -38.19
CA ILE A 432 -1.44 -19.45 -38.39
C ILE A 432 -1.56 -19.85 -39.89
N GLY A 433 -1.45 -21.13 -40.17
CA GLY A 433 -1.66 -21.66 -41.51
C GLY A 433 -3.14 -21.96 -41.79
N ALA A 434 -3.43 -22.28 -43.06
CA ALA A 434 -4.79 -22.66 -43.47
C ALA A 434 -5.29 -23.94 -42.78
N ASP A 435 -4.41 -24.92 -42.58
CA ASP A 435 -4.77 -26.24 -42.05
C ASP A 435 -4.42 -26.44 -40.58
N SER A 436 -3.48 -25.68 -40.04
CA SER A 436 -3.01 -25.82 -38.65
C SER A 436 -2.31 -24.60 -38.14
N TYR A 437 -2.16 -24.50 -36.82
CA TYR A 437 -1.34 -23.53 -36.13
C TYR A 437 -0.58 -24.14 -34.97
N THR A 438 0.40 -23.41 -34.42
CA THR A 438 1.12 -23.81 -33.21
C THR A 438 0.62 -23.07 -32.01
N GLN A 439 0.42 -23.78 -30.90
CA GLN A 439 0.00 -23.30 -29.62
C GLN A 439 1.04 -23.69 -28.59
N ASP A 440 1.55 -22.70 -27.84
CA ASP A 440 2.46 -22.96 -26.73
C ASP A 440 1.68 -23.01 -25.42
N ASP A 441 1.90 -24.07 -24.65
CA ASP A 441 1.41 -24.23 -23.29
C ASP A 441 2.56 -24.06 -22.32
N GLU A 442 2.45 -23.06 -21.47
CA GLU A 442 3.47 -22.76 -20.46
C GLU A 442 2.91 -22.89 -19.05
N VAL A 443 3.64 -23.61 -18.21
CA VAL A 443 3.41 -23.63 -16.76
C VAL A 443 4.53 -22.88 -16.07
N ARG A 444 4.15 -21.93 -15.22
CA ARG A 444 5.08 -21.22 -14.31
C ARG A 444 4.74 -21.57 -12.87
N SER A 445 5.77 -21.90 -12.09
CA SER A 445 5.67 -22.06 -10.63
C SER A 445 6.67 -21.17 -9.94
N LEU A 446 6.23 -20.43 -8.93
CA LEU A 446 7.08 -19.54 -8.14
C LEU A 446 6.75 -19.60 -6.65
N SER A 447 7.70 -19.18 -5.82
CA SER A 447 7.51 -18.97 -4.39
C SER A 447 8.35 -17.77 -3.97
N THR A 448 7.76 -16.59 -3.97
CA THR A 448 8.44 -15.35 -3.59
C THR A 448 8.19 -15.07 -2.11
N THR A 449 9.25 -14.79 -1.36
CA THR A 449 9.17 -14.34 0.03
C THR A 449 9.70 -12.93 0.15
N GLN A 450 8.86 -12.02 0.60
CA GLN A 450 9.24 -10.66 0.94
C GLN A 450 9.19 -10.46 2.45
N SER A 451 10.15 -9.76 3.02
CA SER A 451 10.17 -9.44 4.45
C SER A 451 10.78 -8.07 4.71
N ILE A 452 10.25 -7.40 5.73
CA ILE A 452 10.79 -6.13 6.24
C ILE A 452 10.93 -6.24 7.75
N PHE A 453 12.12 -5.95 8.25
CA PHE A 453 12.39 -5.69 9.65
C PHE A 453 12.77 -4.23 9.82
N ALA A 454 12.23 -3.56 10.83
CA ALA A 454 12.58 -2.19 11.16
C ALA A 454 12.60 -2.01 12.69
N THR A 455 13.61 -1.35 13.20
CA THR A 455 13.71 -0.90 14.59
C THR A 455 14.08 0.56 14.62
N ASN A 456 13.43 1.31 15.50
CA ASN A 456 13.62 2.74 15.69
C ASN A 456 13.65 3.08 17.16
N LEU A 457 14.74 3.68 17.63
CA LEU A 457 14.87 4.26 18.96
C LEU A 457 14.83 5.77 18.83
N LYS A 458 13.86 6.40 19.48
CA LYS A 458 13.64 7.85 19.48
C LYS A 458 13.70 8.42 20.89
N GLY A 459 14.37 9.54 21.06
CA GLY A 459 14.38 10.33 22.29
C GLY A 459 13.85 11.75 22.03
N THR A 460 12.99 12.23 22.92
CA THR A 460 12.53 13.63 22.97
C THR A 460 12.86 14.18 24.34
N HIS A 461 13.58 15.28 24.39
CA HIS A 461 14.11 15.88 25.63
C HIS A 461 13.77 17.38 25.68
N HIS A 462 12.88 17.75 26.58
CA HIS A 462 12.61 19.15 26.92
C HIS A 462 13.66 19.62 27.93
N LEU A 463 14.75 20.20 27.43
CA LEU A 463 15.87 20.64 28.24
C LEU A 463 15.54 21.92 29.02
N THR A 464 14.70 22.76 28.45
CA THR A 464 14.06 23.90 29.10
C THR A 464 12.57 23.93 28.72
N LYS A 465 11.82 24.92 29.19
CA LYS A 465 10.43 25.12 28.77
C LYS A 465 10.30 25.37 27.28
N ASP A 466 11.29 26.03 26.70
CA ASP A 466 11.24 26.52 25.33
C ASP A 466 12.19 25.75 24.39
N PHE A 467 13.08 24.91 24.93
CA PHE A 467 14.08 24.20 24.14
C PHE A 467 13.91 22.67 24.19
N THR A 468 13.67 22.09 23.03
CA THR A 468 13.47 20.64 22.84
C THR A 468 14.52 20.07 21.89
N VAL A 469 15.05 18.92 22.24
CA VAL A 469 15.92 18.11 21.39
C VAL A 469 15.23 16.77 21.08
N ASP A 470 15.06 16.48 19.81
CA ASP A 470 14.61 15.18 19.31
C ASP A 470 15.74 14.48 18.57
N TRP A 471 15.91 13.20 18.83
CA TRP A 471 16.80 12.37 18.03
C TRP A 471 16.16 11.00 17.73
N SER A 472 16.57 10.37 16.64
CA SER A 472 16.22 8.99 16.38
C SER A 472 17.32 8.24 15.64
N GLY A 473 17.49 6.97 16.01
CA GLY A 473 18.36 6.01 15.36
C GLY A 473 17.55 4.87 14.77
N VAL A 474 17.71 4.60 13.49
CA VAL A 474 16.93 3.64 12.73
C VAL A 474 17.83 2.59 12.11
N PHE A 475 17.45 1.34 12.26
CA PHE A 475 17.98 0.24 11.48
C PHE A 475 16.82 -0.50 10.83
N SER A 476 16.93 -0.74 9.53
CA SER A 476 15.91 -1.52 8.82
C SER A 476 16.52 -2.37 7.71
N GLN A 477 15.89 -3.51 7.46
CA GLN A 477 16.31 -4.45 6.43
C GLN A 477 15.09 -4.99 5.70
N ALA A 478 15.13 -4.96 4.37
CA ALA A 478 14.13 -5.57 3.51
C ALA A 478 14.78 -6.65 2.64
N LYS A 479 14.08 -7.74 2.41
CA LYS A 479 14.56 -8.86 1.59
C LYS A 479 13.47 -9.36 0.68
N GLU A 480 13.85 -9.75 -0.53
CA GLU A 480 13.06 -10.59 -1.43
C GLU A 480 13.88 -11.82 -1.80
N GLU A 481 13.26 -12.97 -1.64
CA GLU A 481 13.78 -14.27 -2.02
C GLU A 481 12.81 -14.91 -3.01
N ASP A 482 13.26 -15.16 -4.21
CA ASP A 482 12.52 -15.86 -5.25
C ASP A 482 13.36 -17.06 -5.74
N PRO A 483 13.40 -18.12 -4.92
CA PRO A 483 14.21 -19.29 -5.22
C PRO A 483 13.54 -20.16 -6.27
N ASP A 484 14.28 -20.53 -7.29
CA ASP A 484 13.92 -21.60 -8.22
C ASP A 484 12.57 -21.40 -8.93
N ARG A 485 12.30 -20.16 -9.38
CA ARG A 485 11.15 -19.88 -10.26
C ARG A 485 11.29 -20.70 -11.53
N THR A 486 10.28 -21.45 -11.86
CA THR A 486 10.33 -22.41 -12.96
C THR A 486 9.33 -22.07 -14.05
N TYR A 487 9.79 -22.17 -15.29
CA TYR A 487 8.97 -22.12 -16.48
C TYR A 487 9.18 -23.42 -17.27
N VAL A 488 8.11 -23.99 -17.78
CA VAL A 488 8.16 -25.13 -18.71
C VAL A 488 7.17 -24.88 -19.82
N THR A 489 7.62 -25.00 -21.07
CA THR A 489 6.82 -24.73 -22.25
C THR A 489 6.80 -25.97 -23.17
N LEU A 490 5.61 -26.34 -23.59
CA LEU A 490 5.37 -27.29 -24.67
C LEU A 490 4.79 -26.58 -25.88
N THR A 491 5.01 -27.13 -27.07
CA THR A 491 4.40 -26.64 -28.31
C THR A 491 3.47 -27.71 -28.88
N ASN A 492 2.21 -27.35 -29.06
CA ASN A 492 1.19 -28.18 -29.67
C ASN A 492 0.99 -27.78 -31.13
N THR A 493 0.81 -28.75 -32.00
CA THR A 493 0.26 -28.54 -33.35
C THR A 493 -1.24 -28.78 -33.28
N VAL A 494 -2.03 -27.78 -33.62
CA VAL A 494 -3.50 -27.81 -33.56
C VAL A 494 -4.06 -27.79 -34.97
N SER A 495 -4.92 -28.79 -35.32
CA SER A 495 -5.59 -28.84 -36.60
C SER A 495 -6.76 -27.86 -36.66
N ARG A 496 -6.91 -27.15 -37.79
CA ARG A 496 -8.08 -26.31 -38.07
C ARG A 496 -9.21 -27.04 -38.75
N LYS A 497 -8.97 -28.30 -39.20
CA LYS A 497 -9.99 -29.17 -39.83
C LYS A 497 -10.69 -29.98 -38.75
N ALA A 498 -12.01 -30.09 -38.87
CA ALA A 498 -12.75 -31.04 -38.03
C ALA A 498 -12.33 -32.49 -38.33
N GLU A 499 -12.38 -33.38 -37.31
CA GLU A 499 -12.01 -34.80 -37.44
C GLU A 499 -12.69 -35.53 -38.59
N ASN A 500 -13.78 -35.01 -39.10
CA ASN A 500 -14.60 -35.59 -40.19
C ASN A 500 -14.34 -34.97 -41.56
N GLY A 501 -13.25 -34.25 -41.79
CA GLY A 501 -12.89 -33.65 -43.09
C GLY A 501 -13.76 -32.49 -43.55
N GLY A 502 -14.57 -31.88 -42.67
CA GLY A 502 -15.33 -30.66 -42.95
C GLY A 502 -14.48 -29.39 -42.98
N ASP A 503 -15.07 -28.28 -43.43
CA ASP A 503 -14.40 -26.98 -43.49
C ASP A 503 -13.78 -26.57 -42.15
N ALA A 504 -12.76 -25.70 -42.23
CA ALA A 504 -12.07 -25.16 -41.07
C ALA A 504 -13.04 -24.75 -39.96
N VAL A 505 -12.82 -25.25 -38.73
CA VAL A 505 -13.66 -24.90 -37.59
C VAL A 505 -13.60 -23.37 -37.41
N SER A 506 -14.73 -22.72 -37.65
CA SER A 506 -14.92 -21.29 -37.43
C SER A 506 -15.04 -20.94 -35.93
N GLY A 507 -14.59 -21.83 -35.05
CA GLY A 507 -14.61 -21.64 -33.61
C GLY A 507 -13.45 -20.81 -33.09
N SER A 508 -13.56 -20.35 -31.86
CA SER A 508 -12.51 -19.67 -31.12
C SER A 508 -11.19 -20.45 -31.22
N ILE A 509 -10.09 -19.77 -31.45
CA ILE A 509 -8.73 -20.32 -31.43
C ILE A 509 -8.49 -21.13 -30.14
N TRP A 510 -9.19 -20.78 -29.06
CA TRP A 510 -9.10 -21.37 -27.73
C TRP A 510 -9.85 -22.72 -27.56
N GLU A 511 -10.65 -23.14 -28.53
CA GLU A 511 -11.29 -24.45 -28.54
C GLU A 511 -10.40 -25.57 -29.11
N GLY A 512 -9.17 -25.21 -29.48
CA GLY A 512 -8.25 -26.13 -30.17
C GLY A 512 -7.73 -27.30 -29.34
N ASP A 513 -7.91 -27.30 -27.99
CA ASP A 513 -7.47 -28.42 -27.14
C ASP A 513 -8.03 -29.78 -27.53
N LYS A 514 -9.16 -29.78 -28.24
CA LYS A 514 -9.79 -31.01 -28.77
C LYS A 514 -9.16 -31.53 -30.08
N ASN A 515 -8.38 -30.68 -30.75
CA ASN A 515 -7.81 -30.96 -32.08
C ASN A 515 -6.27 -30.99 -32.09
N ILE A 516 -5.64 -31.23 -30.93
CA ILE A 516 -4.18 -31.33 -30.82
C ILE A 516 -3.73 -32.63 -31.53
N THR A 517 -2.95 -32.49 -32.58
CA THR A 517 -2.43 -33.63 -33.38
C THR A 517 -1.01 -34.02 -32.97
N LYS A 518 -0.26 -33.12 -32.34
CA LYS A 518 1.13 -33.33 -31.94
C LYS A 518 1.52 -32.40 -30.80
N THR A 519 2.16 -32.95 -29.77
CA THR A 519 2.80 -32.19 -28.70
C THR A 519 4.30 -32.45 -28.68
N LEU A 520 5.09 -31.38 -28.59
CA LEU A 520 6.57 -31.40 -28.54
C LEU A 520 7.07 -30.60 -27.34
N PRO A 521 8.16 -31.04 -26.69
CA PRO A 521 8.84 -30.25 -25.71
C PRO A 521 9.53 -29.02 -26.36
N LYS A 522 9.46 -27.87 -25.74
CA LYS A 522 10.08 -26.63 -26.24
C LYS A 522 11.22 -26.15 -25.39
N SER A 523 10.97 -25.77 -24.13
CA SER A 523 12.00 -25.22 -23.23
C SER A 523 11.58 -25.31 -21.78
N ALA A 524 12.57 -25.28 -20.88
CA ALA A 524 12.37 -25.06 -19.46
C ALA A 524 13.38 -24.03 -18.98
N GLU A 525 13.02 -23.28 -17.96
CA GLU A 525 13.88 -22.27 -17.33
C GLU A 525 13.76 -22.35 -15.81
N ARG A 526 14.90 -22.17 -15.13
CA ARG A 526 15.00 -22.11 -13.67
C ARG A 526 15.69 -20.80 -13.30
N ARG A 527 14.99 -19.91 -12.55
CA ARG A 527 15.49 -18.61 -12.12
C ARG A 527 15.62 -18.53 -10.60
N PHE A 528 16.66 -17.86 -10.16
CA PHE A 528 16.89 -17.56 -8.77
C PHE A 528 17.13 -16.07 -8.65
N GLN A 529 16.47 -15.43 -7.70
CA GLN A 529 16.68 -14.02 -7.42
C GLN A 529 16.66 -13.76 -5.93
N HIS A 530 17.65 -12.99 -5.46
CA HIS A 530 17.82 -12.60 -4.08
C HIS A 530 18.12 -11.11 -4.04
N ASN A 531 17.25 -10.34 -3.41
CA ASN A 531 17.43 -8.92 -3.18
C ASN A 531 17.46 -8.64 -1.68
N LYS A 532 18.42 -7.84 -1.24
CA LYS A 532 18.55 -7.40 0.14
C LYS A 532 18.91 -5.93 0.20
N ASP A 533 18.04 -5.15 0.83
CA ASP A 533 18.27 -3.76 1.18
C ASP A 533 18.51 -3.63 2.68
N THR A 534 19.52 -2.86 3.08
CA THR A 534 19.81 -2.56 4.48
C THR A 534 20.00 -1.06 4.64
N ASP A 535 19.26 -0.44 5.57
CA ASP A 535 19.29 0.99 5.85
C ASP A 535 19.69 1.27 7.30
N TRP A 536 20.59 2.22 7.49
CA TRP A 536 20.85 2.90 8.75
C TRP A 536 20.54 4.39 8.58
N ALA A 537 19.79 4.95 9.51
CA ALA A 537 19.51 6.38 9.49
C ALA A 537 19.60 6.96 10.90
N GLY A 538 20.13 8.17 10.98
CA GLY A 538 20.16 8.98 12.19
C GLY A 538 19.57 10.35 11.92
N TYR A 539 18.78 10.85 12.85
CA TYR A 539 18.13 12.16 12.80
C TYR A 539 18.36 12.90 14.11
N ILE A 540 18.58 14.20 14.03
CA ILE A 540 18.61 15.10 15.17
C ILE A 540 17.86 16.36 14.80
N ASN A 541 16.97 16.81 15.69
CA ASN A 541 16.20 18.02 15.53
C ASN A 541 16.27 18.85 16.82
N LEU A 542 16.40 20.14 16.66
CA LEU A 542 16.40 21.15 17.70
C LEU A 542 15.18 22.03 17.49
N SER A 543 14.42 22.26 18.53
CA SER A 543 13.25 23.15 18.50
C SER A 543 13.37 24.18 19.61
N TYR A 544 13.11 25.45 19.30
CA TYR A 544 13.13 26.53 20.24
C TYR A 544 11.89 27.40 20.08
N ASP A 545 11.13 27.54 21.16
CA ASP A 545 9.91 28.35 21.22
C ASP A 545 10.21 29.74 21.69
N THR A 546 9.71 30.74 20.95
CA THR A 546 9.80 32.15 21.36
C THR A 546 8.44 32.82 21.28
N HIS A 547 8.16 33.69 22.22
CA HIS A 547 6.92 34.45 22.30
C HIS A 547 7.21 35.92 22.03
N PHE A 548 6.56 36.47 21.03
CA PHE A 548 6.65 37.89 20.68
C PHE A 548 5.45 38.66 21.24
N ALA A 549 5.55 39.99 21.27
CA ALA A 549 4.42 40.86 21.58
C ALA A 549 3.25 40.58 20.61
N ASN A 550 2.01 40.83 21.03
CA ASN A 550 0.78 40.60 20.26
C ASN A 550 0.41 39.12 20.03
N ASP A 551 0.66 38.23 21.01
CA ASP A 551 0.30 36.82 20.99
C ASP A 551 0.82 36.05 19.76
N VAL A 552 1.96 36.46 19.20
CA VAL A 552 2.66 35.75 18.17
C VAL A 552 3.69 34.79 18.78
N GLU A 553 3.54 33.52 18.51
CA GLU A 553 4.48 32.47 18.87
C GLU A 553 5.36 32.12 17.68
N ALA A 554 6.66 31.95 17.88
CA ALA A 554 7.54 31.45 16.85
C ALA A 554 8.26 30.17 17.31
N LEU A 555 8.07 29.09 16.58
CA LEU A 555 8.79 27.85 16.74
C LEU A 555 9.91 27.77 15.70
N TRP A 556 11.14 27.85 16.15
CA TRP A 556 12.34 27.68 15.35
C TRP A 556 12.76 26.24 15.38
N LYS A 557 12.98 25.64 14.20
CA LYS A 557 13.48 24.29 14.08
C LYS A 557 14.72 24.24 13.21
N ALA A 558 15.70 23.46 13.64
CA ALA A 558 16.85 23.11 12.82
C ALA A 558 17.16 21.61 13.02
N GLY A 559 17.63 20.95 12.00
CA GLY A 559 17.96 19.54 12.15
C GLY A 559 18.86 19.02 11.05
N ALA A 560 19.38 17.83 11.31
CA ALA A 560 20.24 17.10 10.38
C ALA A 560 19.86 15.63 10.34
N GLN A 561 20.13 15.03 9.21
CA GLN A 561 19.97 13.58 9.02
C GLN A 561 21.14 13.03 8.24
N TYR A 562 21.42 11.76 8.50
CA TYR A 562 22.29 10.95 7.67
C TYR A 562 21.67 9.58 7.46
N ARG A 563 21.65 9.12 6.20
CA ARG A 563 21.16 7.79 5.81
C ARG A 563 22.22 7.09 4.97
N ARG A 564 22.46 5.82 5.30
CA ARG A 564 23.25 4.90 4.49
C ARG A 564 22.38 3.72 4.12
N LYS A 565 22.21 3.50 2.82
CA LYS A 565 21.52 2.36 2.25
C LYS A 565 22.49 1.48 1.48
N GLU A 566 22.36 0.16 1.65
CA GLU A 566 23.11 -0.83 0.88
C GLU A 566 22.12 -1.81 0.24
N ARG A 567 22.29 -2.05 -1.04
CA ARG A 567 21.54 -3.08 -1.79
C ARG A 567 22.50 -4.11 -2.34
N SER A 568 22.14 -5.39 -2.18
CA SER A 568 22.78 -6.53 -2.82
C SER A 568 21.72 -7.27 -3.65
N ASN A 569 21.92 -7.36 -4.95
CA ASN A 569 21.02 -8.09 -5.85
C ASN A 569 21.78 -9.23 -6.54
N ARG A 570 21.18 -10.41 -6.54
CA ARG A 570 21.71 -11.63 -7.17
C ARG A 570 20.63 -12.26 -8.03
N TYR A 571 21.01 -12.60 -9.25
CA TYR A 571 20.10 -13.18 -10.23
C TYR A 571 20.81 -14.26 -11.03
N TYR A 572 20.23 -15.45 -11.13
CA TYR A 572 20.76 -16.57 -11.89
C TYR A 572 19.66 -17.21 -12.71
N SER A 573 19.94 -17.53 -13.98
CA SER A 573 18.99 -18.16 -14.88
C SER A 573 19.66 -19.34 -15.60
N TYR A 574 18.94 -20.47 -15.66
CA TYR A 574 19.35 -21.68 -16.34
C TYR A 574 18.28 -22.07 -17.33
N ILE A 575 18.65 -22.10 -18.62
CA ILE A 575 17.76 -22.48 -19.71
C ILE A 575 18.07 -23.91 -20.10
N PHE A 576 17.02 -24.72 -20.22
CA PHE A 576 17.07 -26.12 -20.63
C PHE A 576 16.31 -26.29 -21.94
N ASN A 577 16.92 -27.04 -22.85
CA ASN A 577 16.27 -27.55 -24.06
C ASN A 577 16.03 -29.06 -23.92
N PRO A 578 15.04 -29.64 -24.60
CA PRO A 578 14.92 -31.08 -24.70
C PRO A 578 16.14 -31.65 -25.40
N ALA A 579 16.61 -32.82 -24.94
CA ALA A 579 17.70 -33.56 -25.60
C ALA A 579 17.30 -34.00 -27.01
N ASP A 580 16.03 -34.36 -27.16
CA ASP A 580 15.40 -34.65 -28.44
C ASP A 580 14.20 -33.75 -28.68
N ILE A 581 14.31 -32.79 -29.60
CA ILE A 581 13.26 -31.85 -29.98
C ILE A 581 12.13 -32.50 -30.77
N SER A 582 12.35 -33.68 -31.30
CA SER A 582 11.35 -34.46 -32.06
C SER A 582 10.54 -35.42 -31.21
N GLN A 583 10.86 -35.55 -29.93
CA GLN A 583 10.17 -36.40 -28.99
C GLN A 583 8.66 -36.04 -28.99
N ARG A 584 7.81 -36.99 -29.32
CA ARG A 584 6.37 -36.82 -29.21
C ARG A 584 5.91 -37.18 -27.81
N LEU A 585 5.05 -36.35 -27.27
CA LEU A 585 4.38 -36.58 -26.00
C LEU A 585 2.95 -37.05 -26.28
N ASP A 586 2.51 -38.11 -25.60
CA ASP A 586 1.14 -38.65 -25.75
C ASP A 586 0.15 -37.85 -24.89
N GLY A 587 -0.97 -37.41 -25.46
CA GLY A 587 -2.03 -36.68 -24.78
C GLY A 587 -1.75 -35.20 -24.65
N ASN A 588 -2.58 -34.49 -23.86
CA ASN A 588 -2.51 -33.04 -23.61
C ASN A 588 -1.33 -32.65 -22.71
N GLY A 589 -0.23 -33.05 -23.01
CA GLY A 589 1.18 -32.77 -22.73
C GLY A 589 1.62 -32.22 -21.40
N ILE A 590 0.84 -31.44 -20.69
CA ILE A 590 1.25 -30.72 -19.47
C ILE A 590 1.64 -31.66 -18.32
N ASP A 591 1.07 -32.87 -18.28
CA ASP A 591 1.39 -33.88 -17.26
C ASP A 591 2.62 -34.73 -17.62
N GLN A 592 3.17 -34.58 -18.81
CA GLN A 592 4.24 -35.42 -19.32
C GLN A 592 5.65 -34.83 -19.24
N TYR A 593 5.82 -33.69 -18.59
CA TYR A 593 7.13 -33.06 -18.40
C TYR A 593 8.16 -33.97 -17.74
N ALA A 594 7.71 -34.92 -16.93
CA ALA A 594 8.56 -35.88 -16.23
C ALA A 594 9.31 -36.81 -17.20
N ASN A 595 8.78 -36.99 -18.39
CA ASN A 595 9.30 -37.94 -19.39
C ASN A 595 10.26 -37.31 -20.41
N ILE A 596 10.63 -36.01 -20.19
CA ILE A 596 11.51 -35.28 -21.09
C ILE A 596 12.92 -35.25 -20.50
N ASP A 597 13.88 -35.65 -21.29
CA ASP A 597 15.30 -35.49 -21.01
C ASP A 597 15.74 -34.07 -21.35
N TRP A 598 16.17 -33.33 -20.33
CA TRP A 598 16.55 -31.95 -20.45
C TRP A 598 18.05 -31.74 -20.41
N VAL A 599 18.57 -30.94 -21.36
CA VAL A 599 19.99 -30.53 -21.44
C VAL A 599 20.09 -29.05 -21.13
N CYS A 600 20.95 -28.68 -20.19
CA CYS A 600 21.18 -27.28 -19.84
C CYS A 600 21.93 -26.55 -20.94
N LYS A 601 21.27 -25.59 -21.59
CA LYS A 601 21.85 -24.74 -22.65
C LYS A 601 22.80 -23.67 -22.07
N THR A 602 22.54 -23.24 -20.83
CA THR A 602 23.30 -22.19 -20.14
C THR A 602 23.90 -22.72 -18.84
N PRO A 603 24.79 -23.75 -18.92
CA PRO A 603 25.21 -24.51 -17.74
C PRO A 603 25.95 -23.66 -16.69
N TYR A 604 26.57 -22.57 -17.08
CA TYR A 604 27.31 -21.66 -16.18
C TYR A 604 26.47 -20.54 -15.59
N SER A 605 25.15 -20.59 -15.68
CA SER A 605 24.25 -19.47 -15.55
C SER A 605 24.54 -18.43 -16.65
N GLN A 606 23.55 -17.97 -17.36
CA GLN A 606 23.67 -16.67 -18.03
C GLN A 606 23.77 -15.66 -16.90
N ALA A 607 24.98 -15.48 -16.47
CA ALA A 607 25.36 -14.61 -15.40
C ALA A 607 24.83 -13.26 -15.72
N SER A 608 23.76 -12.98 -15.09
CA SER A 608 23.05 -11.84 -15.49
C SER A 608 23.72 -10.63 -14.93
N GLN A 609 23.69 -9.66 -15.72
CA GLN A 609 24.04 -8.30 -15.44
C GLN A 609 23.24 -7.69 -14.28
N LEU A 610 22.33 -8.42 -13.67
CA LEU A 610 21.62 -8.06 -12.42
C LEU A 610 22.36 -8.51 -11.15
N ASN A 611 23.60 -9.00 -11.26
CA ASN A 611 24.44 -9.28 -10.10
C ASN A 611 25.24 -8.02 -9.75
N TYR A 612 24.74 -7.26 -8.76
CA TYR A 612 25.37 -6.00 -8.36
C TYR A 612 25.22 -5.73 -6.86
N ASP A 613 26.13 -4.92 -6.35
CA ASP A 613 26.03 -4.29 -5.03
C ASP A 613 25.94 -2.77 -5.22
N SER A 614 25.13 -2.11 -4.42
CA SER A 614 24.98 -0.65 -4.49
C SER A 614 24.96 -0.04 -3.09
N LYS A 615 25.42 1.22 -3.02
CA LYS A 615 25.41 2.03 -1.80
C LYS A 615 24.82 3.41 -2.12
N GLU A 616 24.01 3.92 -1.22
CA GLU A 616 23.50 5.28 -1.26
C GLU A 616 23.76 5.96 0.07
N HIS A 617 24.35 7.16 0.02
CA HIS A 617 24.58 8.02 1.15
C HIS A 617 23.78 9.31 0.95
N ILE A 618 22.93 9.64 1.91
CA ILE A 618 22.16 10.87 1.89
C ILE A 618 22.43 11.63 3.19
N GLY A 619 23.08 12.80 3.07
CA GLY A 619 23.22 13.77 4.14
C GLY A 619 22.24 14.92 3.92
N GLY A 620 21.50 15.33 4.94
CA GLY A 620 20.57 16.46 4.83
C GLY A 620 20.60 17.33 6.09
N ALA A 621 20.45 18.64 5.88
CA ALA A 621 20.26 19.59 6.96
C ALA A 621 19.14 20.56 6.59
N TYR A 622 18.42 21.04 7.59
CA TYR A 622 17.35 22.03 7.40
C TYR A 622 17.29 23.05 8.52
N ALA A 623 16.69 24.19 8.20
CA ALA A 623 16.24 25.18 9.16
C ALA A 623 14.86 25.69 8.75
N MET A 624 13.98 25.92 9.71
CA MET A 624 12.64 26.43 9.47
C MET A 624 12.13 27.25 10.65
N VAL A 625 11.16 28.10 10.38
CA VAL A 625 10.41 28.85 11.37
C VAL A 625 8.93 28.67 11.15
N THR A 626 8.18 28.45 12.21
CA THR A 626 6.72 28.46 12.21
C THR A 626 6.25 29.63 13.10
N LEU A 627 5.61 30.63 12.49
CA LEU A 627 4.98 31.74 13.19
C LEU A 627 3.50 31.45 13.34
N LYS A 628 3.00 31.45 14.58
CA LYS A 628 1.59 31.21 14.91
C LYS A 628 0.97 32.41 15.53
N SER A 629 -0.26 32.73 15.14
CA SER A 629 -1.10 33.76 15.72
C SER A 629 -2.55 33.28 15.79
N GLU A 630 -3.45 34.04 16.39
CA GLU A 630 -4.89 33.73 16.44
C GLU A 630 -5.50 33.61 15.03
N VAL A 631 -5.00 34.35 14.06
CA VAL A 631 -5.55 34.46 12.70
C VAL A 631 -4.89 33.50 11.73
N GLY A 632 -3.80 32.83 12.11
CA GLY A 632 -3.16 31.86 11.20
C GLY A 632 -1.73 31.47 11.58
N GLU A 633 -1.10 30.77 10.64
CA GLU A 633 0.22 30.19 10.78
C GLU A 633 1.02 30.39 9.49
N LEU A 634 2.25 30.84 9.61
CA LEU A 634 3.24 30.89 8.52
C LEU A 634 4.36 29.91 8.84
N ASN A 635 4.65 28.99 7.95
CA ASN A 635 5.78 28.09 8.01
C ASN A 635 6.70 28.36 6.83
N ALA A 636 7.97 28.61 7.08
CA ALA A 636 8.99 28.82 6.05
C ALA A 636 10.27 28.10 6.42
N GLY A 637 10.89 27.42 5.46
CA GLY A 637 12.10 26.66 5.71
C GLY A 637 12.91 26.36 4.45
N PHE A 638 14.11 25.92 4.69
CA PHE A 638 15.07 25.56 3.66
C PHE A 638 15.78 24.27 4.07
N ARG A 639 15.89 23.36 3.14
CA ARG A 639 16.59 22.09 3.30
C ARG A 639 17.64 21.94 2.21
N ALA A 640 18.83 21.44 2.57
CA ALA A 640 19.86 21.02 1.63
C ALA A 640 20.13 19.53 1.80
N GLU A 641 20.15 18.79 0.69
CA GLU A 641 20.48 17.36 0.68
C GLU A 641 21.64 17.07 -0.28
N HIS A 642 22.60 16.28 0.18
CA HIS A 642 23.66 15.71 -0.62
C HIS A 642 23.38 14.22 -0.81
N THR A 643 23.39 13.76 -2.05
CA THR A 643 23.18 12.37 -2.43
C THR A 643 24.41 11.84 -3.14
N ASN A 644 24.90 10.68 -2.70
CA ASN A 644 25.93 9.91 -3.40
C ASN A 644 25.41 8.48 -3.60
N GLN A 645 25.29 8.03 -4.86
CA GLN A 645 24.86 6.69 -5.26
C GLN A 645 25.99 6.00 -6.01
N ILE A 646 26.39 4.82 -5.55
CA ILE A 646 27.47 4.02 -6.14
C ILE A 646 26.91 2.62 -6.41
N TYR A 647 27.22 2.06 -7.59
CA TYR A 647 26.98 0.64 -7.85
C TYR A 647 28.27 -0.05 -8.31
N THR A 648 28.37 -1.33 -8.02
CA THR A 648 29.44 -2.22 -8.45
C THR A 648 28.83 -3.47 -9.06
N MET A 649 29.11 -3.69 -10.36
CA MET A 649 28.70 -4.89 -11.08
C MET A 649 29.62 -6.04 -10.72
N LEU A 650 29.06 -7.20 -10.32
CA LEU A 650 29.84 -8.42 -10.14
C LEU A 650 30.24 -9.07 -11.46
N GLN A 651 29.42 -8.83 -12.48
CA GLN A 651 29.69 -9.22 -13.86
C GLN A 651 29.27 -8.06 -14.77
N HIS A 652 30.08 -7.72 -15.72
CA HIS A 652 29.84 -6.60 -16.63
C HIS A 652 30.22 -6.97 -18.08
N PHE A 653 29.58 -6.33 -19.04
CA PHE A 653 29.96 -6.40 -20.43
C PHE A 653 31.24 -5.61 -20.70
N ARG A 654 32.02 -6.03 -21.71
CA ARG A 654 33.32 -5.40 -22.08
C ARG A 654 33.23 -3.89 -22.30
N ASN A 655 32.08 -3.38 -22.69
CA ASN A 655 31.84 -1.97 -23.02
C ASN A 655 31.09 -1.18 -21.94
N MET A 656 30.81 -1.77 -20.78
CA MET A 656 30.12 -1.12 -19.67
C MET A 656 31.01 -1.09 -18.45
N GLY A 657 31.11 0.07 -17.78
CA GLY A 657 31.90 0.21 -16.57
C GLY A 657 31.44 -0.72 -15.45
N GLN A 658 32.41 -1.31 -14.73
CA GLN A 658 32.13 -2.16 -13.59
C GLN A 658 31.55 -1.36 -12.41
N VAL A 659 31.93 -0.11 -12.27
CA VAL A 659 31.53 0.80 -11.20
C VAL A 659 30.94 2.06 -11.81
N GLY A 660 29.81 2.51 -11.25
CA GLY A 660 29.24 3.80 -11.57
C GLY A 660 28.95 4.58 -10.31
N GLU A 661 29.06 5.90 -10.39
CA GLU A 661 28.85 6.82 -9.28
C GLU A 661 28.10 8.07 -9.75
N GLN A 662 27.13 8.52 -8.93
CA GLN A 662 26.45 9.81 -9.08
C GLN A 662 26.48 10.56 -7.76
N SER A 663 26.94 11.81 -7.78
CA SER A 663 27.03 12.68 -6.60
C SER A 663 26.49 14.07 -6.91
N TYR A 664 25.55 14.58 -6.06
CA TYR A 664 24.90 15.87 -6.32
C TYR A 664 24.27 16.48 -5.05
N TRP A 665 24.09 17.80 -5.10
CA TRP A 665 23.36 18.59 -4.11
C TRP A 665 22.00 19.01 -4.62
N ASP A 666 21.01 19.02 -3.72
CA ASP A 666 19.68 19.56 -3.95
C ASP A 666 19.31 20.57 -2.85
N TYR A 667 18.74 21.70 -3.29
CA TYR A 667 18.30 22.80 -2.46
C TYR A 667 16.77 22.89 -2.53
N LEU A 668 16.11 22.73 -1.37
CA LEU A 668 14.69 22.45 -1.25
C LEU A 668 14.01 23.50 -0.35
N PRO A 669 13.69 24.69 -0.88
CA PRO A 669 12.88 25.66 -0.16
C PRO A 669 11.45 25.19 0.01
N SER A 670 10.82 25.56 1.14
CA SER A 670 9.40 25.35 1.41
C SER A 670 8.80 26.53 2.17
N ALA A 671 7.56 26.89 1.83
CA ALA A 671 6.79 27.90 2.53
C ALA A 671 5.32 27.53 2.52
N SER A 672 4.62 27.70 3.63
CA SER A 672 3.18 27.50 3.72
C SER A 672 2.53 28.55 4.64
N ILE A 673 1.35 29.00 4.23
CA ILE A 673 0.51 29.92 4.98
C ILE A 673 -0.80 29.21 5.27
N LYS A 674 -1.22 29.21 6.52
CA LYS A 674 -2.56 28.81 6.95
C LYS A 674 -3.26 30.02 7.54
N TRP A 675 -4.25 30.55 6.86
CA TRP A 675 -5.12 31.59 7.34
C TRP A 675 -6.40 30.98 7.92
N THR A 676 -6.79 31.42 9.12
CA THR A 676 -7.95 30.91 9.86
C THR A 676 -8.98 32.04 10.03
N PRO A 677 -9.77 32.36 8.97
CA PRO A 677 -10.74 33.45 9.01
C PRO A 677 -11.84 33.25 10.06
N THR A 678 -12.12 32.01 10.37
CA THR A 678 -13.03 31.63 11.47
C THR A 678 -12.52 30.37 12.15
N ARG A 679 -12.96 30.10 13.38
CA ARG A 679 -12.60 28.85 14.09
C ARG A 679 -13.00 27.57 13.35
N LYS A 680 -13.86 27.63 12.33
CA LYS A 680 -14.35 26.53 11.53
C LYS A 680 -13.76 26.47 10.13
N MET A 681 -12.92 27.42 9.73
CA MET A 681 -12.41 27.50 8.35
C MET A 681 -10.92 27.79 8.34
N ASN A 682 -10.20 27.13 7.44
CA ASN A 682 -8.83 27.42 7.09
C ASN A 682 -8.70 27.65 5.58
N VAL A 683 -7.76 28.50 5.18
CA VAL A 683 -7.26 28.61 3.82
C VAL A 683 -5.76 28.40 3.87
N ARG A 684 -5.27 27.46 3.09
CA ARG A 684 -3.84 27.09 3.04
C ARG A 684 -3.28 27.37 1.67
N LEU A 685 -2.11 27.99 1.63
CA LEU A 685 -1.28 28.15 0.44
C LEU A 685 0.09 27.56 0.76
N SER A 686 0.62 26.68 -0.09
CA SER A 686 1.96 26.13 0.09
C SER A 686 2.74 26.10 -1.20
N TYR A 687 4.03 26.33 -1.09
CA TYR A 687 5.05 26.10 -2.11
C TYR A 687 6.15 25.24 -1.53
N TYR A 688 6.60 24.23 -2.28
CA TYR A 688 7.77 23.46 -1.91
C TYR A 688 8.45 22.87 -3.15
N ARG A 689 9.76 22.74 -3.07
CA ARG A 689 10.56 21.99 -4.04
C ARG A 689 10.82 20.60 -3.51
N SER A 690 10.67 19.60 -4.39
CA SER A 690 10.95 18.21 -4.14
C SER A 690 11.78 17.61 -5.27
N ILE A 691 12.28 16.40 -5.05
CA ILE A 691 13.06 15.65 -6.04
C ILE A 691 12.52 14.24 -6.19
N ASN A 692 12.96 13.54 -7.22
CA ASN A 692 12.79 12.09 -7.35
C ASN A 692 14.11 11.48 -7.82
N ARG A 693 14.70 10.68 -6.93
CA ARG A 693 15.98 9.99 -7.19
C ARG A 693 15.77 8.72 -8.02
N PRO A 694 16.67 8.40 -8.97
CA PRO A 694 16.66 7.10 -9.62
C PRO A 694 16.83 5.96 -8.62
N GLY A 695 16.22 4.83 -8.89
CA GLY A 695 16.44 3.59 -8.15
C GLY A 695 17.72 2.88 -8.59
N PHE A 696 18.29 2.02 -7.74
CA PHE A 696 19.49 1.25 -8.10
C PHE A 696 19.26 0.37 -9.33
N TYR A 697 18.12 -0.30 -9.41
CA TYR A 697 17.74 -1.09 -10.58
C TYR A 697 17.75 -0.26 -11.87
N GLU A 698 17.41 1.01 -11.80
CA GLU A 698 17.29 1.89 -12.98
C GLU A 698 18.65 2.37 -13.50
N ILE A 699 19.63 2.61 -12.60
CA ILE A 699 20.96 3.14 -12.97
C ILE A 699 22.01 2.06 -13.26
N VAL A 700 21.77 0.81 -12.85
CA VAL A 700 22.69 -0.29 -13.11
C VAL A 700 22.60 -0.70 -14.58
N PRO A 701 23.73 -0.81 -15.31
CA PRO A 701 23.74 -1.15 -16.74
C PRO A 701 23.50 -2.65 -16.97
N TYR A 702 22.28 -3.11 -16.78
CA TYR A 702 21.89 -4.49 -17.07
C TYR A 702 21.08 -4.59 -18.36
N GLN A 703 20.97 -5.83 -18.88
CA GLN A 703 20.07 -6.20 -19.96
C GLN A 703 19.56 -7.61 -19.70
N ILE A 704 18.23 -7.76 -19.53
CA ILE A 704 17.60 -9.05 -19.25
C ILE A 704 16.33 -9.23 -20.08
N GLN A 705 15.91 -10.49 -20.22
CA GLN A 705 14.57 -10.81 -20.70
C GLN A 705 13.58 -10.66 -19.51
N GLY A 706 12.81 -9.58 -19.52
CA GLY A 706 11.68 -9.38 -18.61
C GLY A 706 10.50 -10.31 -18.96
N GLU A 707 9.40 -10.14 -18.25
CA GLU A 707 8.21 -10.98 -18.49
C GLU A 707 7.50 -10.66 -19.81
N GLU A 708 7.50 -9.39 -20.20
CA GLU A 708 6.81 -8.93 -21.41
C GLU A 708 7.75 -8.34 -22.45
N TYR A 709 8.87 -7.74 -22.02
CA TYR A 709 9.83 -7.04 -22.85
C TYR A 709 11.27 -7.31 -22.40
N GLN A 710 12.24 -7.05 -23.28
CA GLN A 710 13.64 -6.94 -22.86
C GLN A 710 13.78 -5.65 -22.05
N GLU A 711 14.43 -5.74 -20.89
CA GLU A 711 14.64 -4.61 -19.98
C GLU A 711 16.12 -4.23 -19.91
N LYS A 712 16.39 -2.93 -19.82
CA LYS A 712 17.73 -2.39 -19.71
C LYS A 712 17.77 -1.24 -18.70
N GLY A 713 18.83 -1.15 -17.92
CA GLY A 713 19.08 -0.01 -17.05
C GLY A 713 19.81 1.14 -17.77
N ASN A 714 19.75 2.35 -17.18
CA ASN A 714 20.31 3.57 -17.73
C ASN A 714 21.26 4.27 -16.74
N PRO A 715 22.58 4.06 -16.83
CA PRO A 715 23.56 4.71 -15.94
C PRO A 715 23.61 6.25 -16.04
N ASN A 716 23.07 6.83 -17.12
CA ASN A 716 23.05 8.27 -17.36
C ASN A 716 21.82 8.97 -16.77
N LEU A 717 20.95 8.23 -16.07
CA LEU A 717 19.72 8.73 -15.52
C LEU A 717 19.97 9.81 -14.47
N LYS A 718 19.27 10.95 -14.59
CA LYS A 718 19.36 12.08 -13.67
C LYS A 718 18.13 12.08 -12.76
N ARG A 719 18.29 12.67 -11.56
CA ARG A 719 17.13 12.94 -10.68
C ARG A 719 16.16 13.94 -11.31
N ALA A 720 14.86 13.72 -11.13
CA ALA A 720 13.85 14.73 -11.45
C ALA A 720 13.77 15.78 -10.33
N ARG A 721 13.45 17.04 -10.68
CA ARG A 721 13.17 18.15 -9.75
C ARG A 721 11.75 18.63 -9.97
N ILE A 722 11.02 18.89 -8.88
CA ILE A 722 9.62 19.24 -8.97
C ILE A 722 9.34 20.46 -8.10
N ASP A 723 8.78 21.50 -8.69
CA ASP A 723 8.22 22.66 -7.99
C ASP A 723 6.71 22.46 -7.82
N ASN A 724 6.21 22.61 -6.60
CA ASN A 724 4.85 22.30 -6.21
C ASN A 724 4.17 23.53 -5.60
N ILE A 725 2.94 23.80 -6.00
CA ILE A 725 2.08 24.85 -5.43
C ILE A 725 0.72 24.23 -5.10
N ASP A 726 0.22 24.46 -3.90
CA ASP A 726 -1.07 23.99 -3.42
C ASP A 726 -1.85 25.14 -2.79
N LEU A 727 -3.14 25.26 -3.15
CA LEU A 727 -4.10 26.11 -2.49
C LEU A 727 -5.29 25.28 -2.05
N ARG A 728 -5.67 25.35 -0.75
CA ARG A 728 -6.75 24.54 -0.19
C ARG A 728 -7.60 25.38 0.78
N TRP A 729 -8.91 25.33 0.57
CA TRP A 729 -9.93 25.80 1.49
C TRP A 729 -10.48 24.62 2.29
N GLU A 730 -10.69 24.83 3.61
CA GLU A 730 -11.15 23.80 4.55
C GLU A 730 -12.28 24.38 5.39
N TRP A 731 -13.39 23.67 5.48
CA TRP A 731 -14.51 24.02 6.33
C TRP A 731 -14.90 22.82 7.20
N PHE A 732 -14.97 23.06 8.50
CA PHE A 732 -15.30 22.09 9.55
C PHE A 732 -16.61 22.49 10.21
N PRO A 733 -17.80 22.16 9.65
CA PRO A 733 -19.11 22.53 10.19
C PRO A 733 -19.31 22.03 11.61
N SER A 734 -18.91 20.77 11.87
CA SER A 734 -18.89 20.12 13.18
C SER A 734 -17.58 19.36 13.42
N LYS A 735 -17.44 18.71 14.55
CA LYS A 735 -16.21 17.94 14.90
C LYS A 735 -16.06 16.63 14.12
N THR A 736 -17.14 16.18 13.47
CA THR A 736 -17.18 14.92 12.70
C THR A 736 -17.42 15.16 11.20
N GLU A 737 -17.51 16.42 10.79
CA GLU A 737 -17.79 16.81 9.41
C GLU A 737 -16.70 17.72 8.85
N GLN A 738 -16.41 17.55 7.57
CA GLN A 738 -15.48 18.38 6.84
C GLN A 738 -15.88 18.56 5.39
N ILE A 739 -15.54 19.72 4.82
CA ILE A 739 -15.54 19.99 3.40
C ILE A 739 -14.19 20.62 3.06
N LEU A 740 -13.43 19.95 2.23
CA LEU A 740 -12.11 20.38 1.81
C LEU A 740 -12.14 20.54 0.29
N ALA A 741 -11.67 21.67 -0.21
CA ALA A 741 -11.56 21.92 -1.64
C ALA A 741 -10.17 22.54 -1.92
N GLY A 742 -9.47 22.02 -2.91
CA GLY A 742 -8.12 22.48 -3.21
C GLY A 742 -7.75 22.37 -4.68
N VAL A 743 -6.79 23.17 -5.09
CA VAL A 743 -6.14 23.11 -6.40
C VAL A 743 -4.64 22.90 -6.22
N PHE A 744 -4.02 22.21 -7.14
CA PHE A 744 -2.59 21.98 -7.12
C PHE A 744 -1.98 22.16 -8.50
N TYR A 745 -0.71 22.56 -8.53
CA TYR A 745 0.13 22.67 -9.71
C TYR A 745 1.54 22.15 -9.43
N LYS A 746 2.06 21.30 -10.32
CA LYS A 746 3.40 20.74 -10.25
C LYS A 746 4.11 20.91 -11.57
N TYR A 747 5.33 21.44 -11.52
CA TYR A 747 6.22 21.53 -12.67
C TYR A 747 7.38 20.57 -12.48
N LEU A 748 7.52 19.59 -13.39
CA LEU A 748 8.53 18.55 -13.33
C LEU A 748 9.62 18.85 -14.35
N LYS A 749 10.86 18.92 -13.89
CA LYS A 749 12.05 19.00 -14.72
C LYS A 749 12.73 17.62 -14.72
N ASP A 750 13.05 17.13 -15.92
CA ASP A 750 13.70 15.83 -16.15
C ASP A 750 12.93 14.64 -15.49
N PRO A 751 11.59 14.53 -15.66
CA PRO A 751 10.85 13.39 -15.12
C PRO A 751 11.38 12.09 -15.69
N ILE A 752 11.40 11.04 -14.84
CA ILE A 752 11.86 9.71 -15.23
C ILE A 752 10.64 8.89 -15.61
N GLU A 753 10.63 8.35 -16.82
CA GLU A 753 9.62 7.40 -17.29
C GLU A 753 10.26 6.23 -18.02
N GLN A 754 9.51 5.13 -18.11
CA GLN A 754 9.93 3.96 -18.87
C GLN A 754 9.61 4.17 -20.35
N VAL A 755 10.56 3.97 -21.21
CA VAL A 755 10.42 4.14 -22.67
C VAL A 755 11.01 2.94 -23.42
N PHE A 756 10.57 2.74 -24.66
CA PHE A 756 11.20 1.79 -25.55
C PHE A 756 12.33 2.47 -26.33
N VAL A 757 13.52 1.87 -26.24
CA VAL A 757 14.74 2.35 -26.92
C VAL A 757 15.34 1.22 -27.75
N THR A 758 15.78 1.52 -28.97
CA THR A 758 16.48 0.57 -29.82
C THR A 758 17.97 0.46 -29.44
N SER A 759 18.67 -0.55 -29.94
CA SER A 759 20.10 -0.79 -29.65
C SER A 759 21.00 0.37 -30.06
N ASP A 760 20.57 1.20 -31.03
CA ASP A 760 21.27 2.42 -31.44
C ASP A 760 20.96 3.66 -30.59
N GLY A 761 20.24 3.49 -29.47
CA GLY A 761 19.84 4.56 -28.55
C GLY A 761 18.67 5.39 -29.04
N LYS A 762 18.01 5.03 -30.13
CA LYS A 762 16.83 5.73 -30.67
C LYS A 762 15.56 5.08 -30.13
N ILE A 763 14.53 5.89 -29.91
CA ILE A 763 13.21 5.37 -29.55
C ILE A 763 12.65 4.59 -30.72
N GLY A 764 12.40 3.28 -30.54
CA GLY A 764 11.91 2.42 -31.60
C GLY A 764 11.40 1.06 -31.16
N ALA A 765 10.65 0.42 -32.03
CA ALA A 765 10.27 -0.99 -31.91
C ALA A 765 10.96 -1.79 -33.02
N GLY A 766 11.65 -2.81 -32.63
CA GLY A 766 12.29 -3.84 -33.46
C GLY A 766 12.64 -5.01 -32.59
N THR A 767 13.24 -6.04 -33.14
CA THR A 767 13.74 -7.21 -32.37
C THR A 767 14.73 -6.83 -31.28
N ASP A 768 15.34 -5.63 -31.39
CA ASP A 768 16.36 -5.09 -30.47
C ASP A 768 15.86 -3.92 -29.62
N ALA A 769 14.55 -3.77 -29.42
CA ALA A 769 14.01 -2.71 -28.58
C ALA A 769 14.02 -3.12 -27.10
N TYR A 770 14.49 -2.20 -26.26
CA TYR A 770 14.57 -2.38 -24.80
C TYR A 770 13.59 -1.46 -24.11
N TYR A 771 12.93 -1.93 -23.07
CA TYR A 771 12.18 -1.12 -22.13
C TYR A 771 13.14 -0.58 -21.08
N MET A 772 13.36 0.73 -21.04
CA MET A 772 14.42 1.37 -20.28
C MET A 772 13.92 2.66 -19.62
N PRO A 773 14.33 2.96 -18.38
CA PRO A 773 14.05 4.27 -17.79
C PRO A 773 14.87 5.37 -18.46
N ASP A 774 14.24 6.51 -18.73
CA ASP A 774 14.93 7.67 -19.30
C ASP A 774 14.36 8.99 -18.76
N ASN A 775 15.16 10.06 -18.81
CA ASN A 775 14.72 11.42 -18.52
C ASN A 775 14.05 12.01 -19.75
N LEU A 776 12.77 12.22 -19.67
CA LEU A 776 12.02 12.92 -20.72
C LEU A 776 12.03 14.43 -20.45
N GLY A 777 11.59 15.20 -21.41
CA GLY A 777 11.50 16.65 -21.29
C GLY A 777 10.70 17.11 -20.07
N ASN A 778 10.40 18.40 -19.96
CA ASN A 778 9.63 18.92 -18.83
C ASN A 778 8.19 18.48 -18.89
N ALA A 779 7.56 18.28 -17.74
CA ALA A 779 6.15 17.93 -17.61
C ALA A 779 5.42 18.88 -16.65
N LYS A 780 4.10 18.98 -16.84
CA LYS A 780 3.19 19.70 -15.96
C LYS A 780 2.13 18.74 -15.43
N ASN A 781 1.72 18.93 -14.18
CA ASN A 781 0.63 18.21 -13.57
C ASN A 781 -0.19 19.14 -12.69
N MET A 782 -1.48 19.28 -12.95
CA MET A 782 -2.38 20.20 -12.24
C MET A 782 -3.75 19.56 -12.03
N GLY A 783 -4.48 20.06 -11.05
CA GLY A 783 -5.80 19.53 -10.79
C GLY A 783 -6.51 20.21 -9.65
N PHE A 784 -7.71 19.69 -9.36
CA PHE A 784 -8.47 20.09 -8.19
C PHE A 784 -9.02 18.87 -7.44
N GLU A 785 -9.23 19.04 -6.14
CA GLU A 785 -9.71 18.01 -5.23
C GLU A 785 -10.85 18.55 -4.38
N ILE A 786 -11.86 17.70 -4.15
CA ILE A 786 -12.94 17.94 -3.19
C ILE A 786 -13.03 16.70 -2.29
N ASP A 787 -13.19 16.92 -0.99
CA ASP A 787 -13.39 15.86 0.03
C ASP A 787 -14.50 16.32 0.97
N VAL A 788 -15.54 15.51 1.13
CA VAL A 788 -16.74 15.83 1.91
C VAL A 788 -17.03 14.69 2.86
N ILE A 789 -17.20 15.02 4.14
CA ILE A 789 -17.77 14.12 5.16
C ILE A 789 -18.95 14.85 5.78
N LYS A 790 -20.14 14.27 5.65
CA LYS A 790 -21.40 14.83 6.18
C LYS A 790 -22.26 13.74 6.80
N TYR A 791 -22.81 14.00 7.96
CA TYR A 791 -23.76 13.12 8.65
C TYR A 791 -25.12 13.77 8.79
N ILE A 792 -26.16 12.96 8.62
CA ILE A 792 -27.54 13.31 8.89
C ILE A 792 -28.12 12.20 9.74
N ARG A 793 -28.24 12.40 11.06
CA ARG A 793 -28.62 11.38 12.06
C ARG A 793 -27.70 10.16 11.96
N HIS A 794 -28.25 8.98 11.65
CA HIS A 794 -27.50 7.73 11.52
C HIS A 794 -26.84 7.54 10.14
N PHE A 795 -27.19 8.35 9.15
CA PHE A 795 -26.65 8.23 7.80
C PHE A 795 -25.50 9.22 7.57
N GLY A 796 -24.45 8.74 6.95
CA GLY A 796 -23.31 9.56 6.58
C GLY A 796 -22.97 9.39 5.10
N VAL A 797 -22.37 10.43 4.52
CA VAL A 797 -21.75 10.39 3.20
C VAL A 797 -20.31 10.83 3.35
N LYS A 798 -19.41 9.99 2.87
CA LYS A 798 -18.01 10.33 2.68
C LYS A 798 -17.71 10.27 1.19
N ALA A 799 -17.42 11.40 0.58
CA ALA A 799 -17.19 11.50 -0.85
C ALA A 799 -15.96 12.30 -1.15
N ASN A 800 -15.16 11.84 -2.09
CA ASN A 800 -14.07 12.63 -2.64
C ASN A 800 -14.01 12.50 -4.15
N TYR A 801 -13.55 13.57 -4.79
CA TYR A 801 -13.34 13.63 -6.23
C TYR A 801 -12.07 14.41 -6.51
N THR A 802 -11.27 13.90 -7.45
CA THR A 802 -10.06 14.57 -7.93
C THR A 802 -10.05 14.57 -9.45
N TYR A 803 -9.87 15.76 -10.02
CA TYR A 803 -9.52 15.95 -11.42
C TYR A 803 -8.04 16.24 -11.53
N THR A 804 -7.35 15.53 -12.43
CA THR A 804 -5.92 15.70 -12.68
C THR A 804 -5.67 15.79 -14.17
N HIS A 805 -4.98 16.83 -14.60
CA HIS A 805 -4.48 17.00 -15.96
C HIS A 805 -2.97 17.07 -15.95
N SER A 806 -2.31 16.23 -16.73
CA SER A 806 -0.86 16.30 -16.93
C SER A 806 -0.51 16.30 -18.39
N GLU A 807 0.64 16.88 -18.71
CA GLU A 807 1.16 16.96 -20.06
C GLU A 807 2.68 16.80 -20.06
N ILE A 808 3.14 15.89 -20.91
CA ILE A 808 4.53 15.70 -21.28
C ILE A 808 4.62 15.45 -22.77
N THR A 809 5.62 16.03 -23.43
CA THR A 809 5.83 15.83 -24.87
C THR A 809 6.93 14.80 -25.07
N THR A 810 6.64 13.77 -25.87
CA THR A 810 7.60 12.72 -26.22
C THR A 810 7.88 12.65 -27.70
N SER A 811 9.08 12.24 -28.06
CA SER A 811 9.49 11.97 -29.44
C SER A 811 9.02 10.58 -29.84
N LYS A 812 8.42 10.46 -31.03
CA LYS A 812 7.83 9.22 -31.54
C LYS A 812 8.18 9.01 -33.00
N ARG A 813 7.80 7.84 -33.54
CA ARG A 813 7.83 7.51 -34.97
C ARG A 813 6.43 7.64 -35.54
N GLU A 814 6.28 8.27 -36.69
CA GLU A 814 5.01 8.46 -37.38
C GLU A 814 4.98 7.70 -38.69
N TYR A 815 3.90 7.00 -38.97
CA TYR A 815 3.63 6.36 -40.24
C TYR A 815 3.63 7.38 -41.37
N GLN A 816 4.26 7.03 -42.50
CA GLN A 816 4.22 7.81 -43.76
C GLN A 816 3.53 6.99 -44.84
N GLU A 817 2.44 7.47 -45.33
CA GLU A 817 1.67 6.81 -46.41
C GLU A 817 2.57 6.60 -47.63
N GLY A 818 2.57 5.36 -48.16
CA GLY A 818 3.39 4.98 -49.32
C GLY A 818 4.85 4.74 -49.05
N SER A 819 5.31 4.76 -47.80
CA SER A 819 6.69 4.47 -47.39
C SER A 819 6.77 3.26 -46.46
N ALA A 820 7.80 2.44 -46.63
CA ALA A 820 8.12 1.39 -45.65
C ALA A 820 8.83 1.94 -44.39
N GLU A 821 9.29 3.19 -44.43
CA GLU A 821 10.02 3.85 -43.37
C GLU A 821 9.10 4.78 -42.55
N TYR A 822 9.38 4.91 -41.25
CA TYR A 822 8.68 5.81 -40.35
C TYR A 822 9.47 7.12 -40.19
N LYS A 823 8.78 8.25 -40.22
CA LYS A 823 9.35 9.54 -39.83
C LYS A 823 9.67 9.52 -38.34
N THR A 824 10.93 9.77 -38.00
CA THR A 824 11.42 9.82 -36.61
C THR A 824 11.38 11.24 -36.05
N GLY A 825 11.34 11.39 -34.71
CA GLY A 825 11.42 12.67 -34.03
C GLY A 825 10.12 13.50 -34.08
N VAL A 826 9.01 12.89 -34.43
CA VAL A 826 7.69 13.54 -34.35
C VAL A 826 7.30 13.67 -32.88
N THR A 827 6.93 14.87 -32.46
CA THR A 827 6.54 15.11 -31.08
C THR A 827 5.05 14.84 -30.85
N GLN A 828 4.74 14.16 -29.75
CA GLN A 828 3.37 13.91 -29.32
C GLN A 828 3.18 14.30 -27.85
N PRO A 829 2.26 15.28 -27.54
CA PRO A 829 1.85 15.54 -26.16
C PRO A 829 0.97 14.40 -25.65
N ARG A 830 1.14 14.03 -24.39
CA ARG A 830 0.38 12.96 -23.71
C ARG A 830 0.33 13.20 -22.21
N PRO A 831 -0.60 12.55 -21.47
CA PRO A 831 -0.56 12.55 -20.02
C PRO A 831 0.64 11.73 -19.51
N LEU A 832 0.99 11.92 -18.22
CA LEU A 832 1.91 11.07 -17.51
C LEU A 832 1.36 9.65 -17.38
N VAL A 833 2.26 8.66 -17.36
CA VAL A 833 1.89 7.25 -17.21
C VAL A 833 1.15 7.02 -15.89
N ASN A 834 0.14 6.15 -15.91
CA ASN A 834 -0.72 5.81 -14.78
C ASN A 834 -1.60 6.95 -14.22
N GLN A 835 -1.59 8.12 -14.81
CA GLN A 835 -2.44 9.22 -14.41
C GLN A 835 -3.87 9.06 -14.97
N ALA A 836 -4.84 8.92 -14.06
CA ALA A 836 -6.26 8.97 -14.40
C ALA A 836 -6.77 10.41 -14.28
N PRO A 837 -7.43 10.99 -15.33
CA PRO A 837 -7.94 12.35 -15.26
C PRO A 837 -9.01 12.54 -14.18
N HIS A 838 -9.84 11.53 -13.96
CA HIS A 838 -10.93 11.55 -13.01
C HIS A 838 -10.82 10.41 -12.03
N THR A 839 -10.84 10.71 -10.73
CA THR A 839 -10.91 9.73 -9.66
C THR A 839 -11.96 10.14 -8.66
N ALA A 840 -12.76 9.20 -8.17
CA ALA A 840 -13.81 9.46 -7.20
C ALA A 840 -13.98 8.28 -6.25
N ASN A 841 -14.32 8.57 -5.00
CA ASN A 841 -14.81 7.60 -4.05
C ASN A 841 -16.07 8.15 -3.39
N ILE A 842 -17.09 7.32 -3.25
CA ILE A 842 -18.32 7.66 -2.55
C ILE A 842 -18.65 6.50 -1.61
N SER A 843 -18.77 6.79 -0.33
CA SER A 843 -19.18 5.83 0.69
C SER A 843 -20.45 6.32 1.36
N LEU A 844 -21.47 5.49 1.34
CA LEU A 844 -22.67 5.66 2.13
C LEU A 844 -22.47 4.91 3.45
N LEU A 845 -22.63 5.60 4.55
CA LEU A 845 -22.38 5.12 5.88
C LEU A 845 -23.71 5.03 6.66
N TYR A 846 -23.89 3.98 7.41
CA TYR A 846 -24.91 3.87 8.41
C TYR A 846 -24.25 3.62 9.76
N LYS A 847 -24.56 4.43 10.76
CA LYS A 847 -23.96 4.35 12.08
C LYS A 847 -25.06 4.52 13.13
N ASP A 848 -25.35 3.45 13.83
CA ASP A 848 -26.29 3.39 14.95
C ASP A 848 -25.54 2.91 16.18
N THR A 849 -25.06 3.86 16.97
CA THR A 849 -24.26 3.58 18.17
C THR A 849 -25.10 3.00 19.30
N GLU A 850 -26.41 3.30 19.37
CA GLU A 850 -27.30 2.79 20.40
C GLU A 850 -27.54 1.29 20.23
N ASN A 851 -27.76 0.86 19.01
CA ASN A 851 -27.96 -0.55 18.68
C ASN A 851 -26.67 -1.25 18.21
N GLY A 852 -25.55 -0.55 18.09
CA GLY A 852 -24.24 -1.09 17.71
C GLY A 852 -24.14 -1.53 16.25
N TRP A 853 -24.90 -0.93 15.32
CA TRP A 853 -24.80 -1.20 13.90
C TRP A 853 -23.91 -0.20 13.18
N ASN A 854 -22.97 -0.69 12.39
CA ASN A 854 -22.18 0.10 11.46
C ASN A 854 -22.21 -0.59 10.09
N ALA A 855 -22.44 0.17 9.02
CA ALA A 855 -22.36 -0.36 7.67
C ALA A 855 -21.80 0.70 6.72
N GLN A 856 -21.14 0.25 5.67
CA GLN A 856 -20.59 1.08 4.63
C GLN A 856 -20.80 0.40 3.27
N LEU A 857 -21.43 1.11 2.33
CA LEU A 857 -21.43 0.79 0.91
C LEU A 857 -20.48 1.76 0.24
N ALA A 858 -19.36 1.27 -0.28
CA ALA A 858 -18.28 2.08 -0.84
C ALA A 858 -18.14 1.84 -2.33
N SER A 859 -18.17 2.90 -3.13
CA SER A 859 -17.85 2.86 -4.55
C SER A 859 -16.55 3.58 -4.83
N SER A 860 -15.81 3.12 -5.83
CA SER A 860 -14.60 3.77 -6.34
C SER A 860 -14.65 3.86 -7.86
N PHE A 861 -14.24 5.00 -8.40
CA PHE A 861 -14.13 5.24 -9.83
C PHE A 861 -12.71 5.70 -10.16
N THR A 862 -12.11 5.07 -11.16
CA THR A 862 -10.84 5.49 -11.77
C THR A 862 -11.06 5.64 -13.25
N GLY A 863 -10.85 6.83 -13.78
CA GLY A 863 -11.00 7.13 -15.21
C GLY A 863 -9.99 6.41 -16.09
N THR A 864 -10.20 6.48 -17.39
CA THR A 864 -9.25 5.97 -18.39
C THR A 864 -7.87 6.59 -18.23
N LYS A 865 -6.82 5.77 -18.23
CA LYS A 865 -5.44 6.23 -18.01
C LYS A 865 -4.47 5.62 -19.01
N LEU A 866 -3.41 6.36 -19.31
CA LEU A 866 -2.28 5.85 -20.07
C LEU A 866 -1.54 4.78 -19.26
N ALA A 867 -1.39 3.59 -19.82
CA ALA A 867 -0.78 2.46 -19.15
C ALA A 867 0.65 2.16 -19.65
N LEU A 868 0.89 2.32 -20.96
CA LEU A 868 2.17 2.04 -21.58
C LEU A 868 2.41 3.00 -22.75
N VAL A 869 3.60 3.57 -22.82
CA VAL A 869 4.02 4.48 -23.90
C VAL A 869 4.65 3.69 -25.03
N SER A 870 4.03 3.76 -26.20
CA SER A 870 4.57 3.19 -27.44
C SER A 870 5.61 4.11 -28.08
N PRO A 871 6.62 3.57 -28.77
CA PRO A 871 7.51 4.36 -29.62
C PRO A 871 6.83 4.91 -30.88
N PHE A 872 5.65 4.41 -31.22
CA PHE A 872 4.87 4.87 -32.38
C PHE A 872 3.78 5.85 -31.95
N LYS A 873 3.56 6.87 -32.80
CA LYS A 873 2.50 7.85 -32.61
C LYS A 873 1.13 7.16 -32.59
N ASP A 874 0.25 7.57 -31.68
CA ASP A 874 -1.12 7.07 -31.51
C ASP A 874 -1.26 5.58 -31.15
N ALA A 875 -0.13 4.90 -30.85
CA ALA A 875 -0.12 3.49 -30.50
C ALA A 875 0.14 3.20 -29.01
N ASP A 876 -0.14 4.20 -28.16
CA ASP A 876 -0.06 4.05 -26.71
C ASP A 876 -1.17 3.14 -26.19
N GLN A 877 -0.86 2.35 -25.14
CA GLN A 877 -1.83 1.48 -24.50
C GLN A 877 -2.54 2.18 -23.35
N TRP A 878 -3.85 2.01 -23.28
CA TRP A 878 -4.73 2.66 -22.31
C TRP A 878 -5.47 1.64 -21.47
N ASP A 879 -5.53 1.85 -20.15
CA ASP A 879 -6.46 1.14 -19.28
C ASP A 879 -7.80 1.86 -19.29
N LYS A 880 -8.89 1.12 -19.56
CA LYS A 880 -10.26 1.61 -19.54
C LYS A 880 -10.67 2.04 -18.13
N ALA A 881 -11.56 3.00 -18.05
CA ALA A 881 -12.18 3.42 -16.80
C ALA A 881 -12.79 2.22 -16.04
N MET A 882 -12.57 2.19 -14.71
CA MET A 882 -13.03 1.12 -13.84
C MET A 882 -13.90 1.68 -12.72
N PHE A 883 -14.99 0.98 -12.43
CA PHE A 883 -15.88 1.27 -11.32
C PHE A 883 -15.91 0.05 -10.38
N GLY A 884 -15.62 0.27 -9.09
CA GLY A 884 -15.67 -0.73 -8.04
C GLY A 884 -16.80 -0.46 -7.06
N LEU A 885 -17.38 -1.52 -6.49
CA LEU A 885 -18.40 -1.46 -5.45
C LEU A 885 -18.09 -2.50 -4.38
N ASP A 886 -18.04 -2.05 -3.12
CA ASP A 886 -17.67 -2.86 -1.97
C ASP A 886 -18.64 -2.60 -0.81
N LEU A 887 -18.83 -3.60 0.06
CA LEU A 887 -19.74 -3.53 1.22
C LEU A 887 -19.00 -3.99 2.47
N SER A 888 -19.23 -3.31 3.57
CA SER A 888 -18.92 -3.80 4.91
C SER A 888 -20.08 -3.54 5.87
N ALA A 889 -20.29 -4.44 6.82
CA ALA A 889 -21.26 -4.31 7.88
C ALA A 889 -20.70 -4.91 9.16
N GLU A 890 -20.98 -4.27 10.30
CA GLU A 890 -20.56 -4.73 11.62
C GLU A 890 -21.71 -4.55 12.62
N LYS A 891 -21.95 -5.58 13.41
CA LYS A 891 -22.82 -5.54 14.59
C LYS A 891 -21.98 -5.68 15.83
N GLN A 892 -21.94 -4.64 16.64
CA GLN A 892 -21.28 -4.62 17.94
C GLN A 892 -22.27 -4.94 19.04
N PHE A 893 -21.86 -5.80 19.97
CA PHE A 893 -22.63 -6.18 21.16
C PHE A 893 -22.03 -5.51 22.40
N LYS A 894 -22.83 -5.36 23.46
CA LYS A 894 -22.42 -4.68 24.71
C LYS A 894 -21.28 -5.39 25.46
N ASN A 895 -21.06 -6.67 25.21
CA ASN A 895 -19.99 -7.47 25.81
C ASN A 895 -18.61 -7.33 25.10
N GLY A 896 -18.44 -6.34 24.22
CA GLY A 896 -17.19 -6.12 23.48
C GLY A 896 -16.98 -7.01 22.26
N ILE A 897 -17.92 -7.92 21.96
CA ILE A 897 -17.90 -8.75 20.75
C ILE A 897 -18.54 -8.00 19.59
N SER A 898 -17.97 -8.10 18.40
CA SER A 898 -18.58 -7.65 17.15
C SER A 898 -18.56 -8.79 16.13
N ILE A 899 -19.59 -8.89 15.32
CA ILE A 899 -19.63 -9.73 14.12
C ILE A 899 -19.56 -8.81 12.92
N PHE A 900 -18.68 -9.09 11.97
CA PHE A 900 -18.55 -8.27 10.78
C PHE A 900 -18.55 -9.10 9.49
N PHE A 901 -19.06 -8.48 8.43
CA PHE A 901 -19.09 -9.02 7.09
C PHE A 901 -18.45 -8.00 6.13
N LYS A 902 -17.61 -8.47 5.20
CA LYS A 902 -17.00 -7.66 4.14
C LYS A 902 -17.16 -8.35 2.79
N ALA A 903 -17.50 -7.59 1.75
CA ALA A 903 -17.60 -8.07 0.39
C ALA A 903 -16.97 -7.06 -0.56
N ASN A 904 -16.02 -7.53 -1.38
CA ASN A 904 -15.29 -6.68 -2.31
C ASN A 904 -15.58 -7.05 -3.76
N ASN A 905 -15.48 -6.06 -4.65
CA ASN A 905 -15.71 -6.18 -6.08
C ASN A 905 -17.09 -6.76 -6.42
N LEU A 906 -18.16 -6.27 -5.75
CA LEU A 906 -19.54 -6.78 -5.92
C LEU A 906 -20.03 -6.78 -7.37
N LEU A 907 -19.47 -5.91 -8.22
CA LEU A 907 -19.81 -5.81 -9.65
C LEU A 907 -19.04 -6.81 -10.52
N ASP A 908 -18.08 -7.57 -9.95
CA ASP A 908 -17.17 -8.43 -10.72
C ASP A 908 -16.51 -7.65 -11.88
N ALA A 909 -16.02 -6.45 -11.58
CA ALA A 909 -15.52 -5.51 -12.56
C ALA A 909 -14.30 -6.07 -13.29
N LYS A 910 -14.36 -6.03 -14.63
CA LYS A 910 -13.24 -6.42 -15.51
C LYS A 910 -12.38 -5.18 -15.82
N ARG A 911 -11.06 -5.33 -15.74
CA ARG A 911 -10.12 -4.35 -16.26
C ARG A 911 -9.82 -4.67 -17.71
N GLU A 912 -9.84 -3.66 -18.58
CA GLU A 912 -9.57 -3.78 -20.01
C GLU A 912 -8.45 -2.84 -20.41
N ARG A 913 -7.44 -3.36 -21.15
CA ARG A 913 -6.36 -2.57 -21.75
C ARG A 913 -6.49 -2.59 -23.26
N TYR A 914 -6.29 -1.46 -23.92
CA TYR A 914 -6.54 -1.32 -25.35
C TYR A 914 -5.63 -0.27 -26.02
N LEU A 915 -5.49 -0.38 -27.34
CA LEU A 915 -5.01 0.67 -28.26
C LEU A 915 -6.19 1.41 -28.85
N LYS A 916 -6.05 2.71 -29.06
CA LYS A 916 -7.06 3.55 -29.75
C LYS A 916 -7.09 3.33 -31.25
N THR A 917 -6.05 2.73 -31.82
CA THR A 917 -5.95 2.37 -33.23
C THR A 917 -6.39 0.94 -33.47
N VAL A 918 -6.93 0.67 -34.64
CA VAL A 918 -7.41 -0.64 -35.06
C VAL A 918 -6.70 -1.05 -36.35
N ASN A 919 -6.02 -2.21 -36.30
CA ASN A 919 -5.63 -2.93 -37.51
C ASN A 919 -6.77 -3.90 -37.88
N LYS A 920 -7.19 -3.91 -39.15
CA LYS A 920 -8.32 -4.73 -39.60
C LYS A 920 -8.10 -6.24 -39.38
N SER A 921 -6.85 -6.71 -39.47
CA SER A 921 -6.52 -8.11 -39.20
C SER A 921 -6.82 -8.54 -37.76
N ASN A 922 -6.83 -7.59 -36.81
CA ASN A 922 -7.13 -7.90 -35.42
C ASN A 922 -8.61 -8.30 -35.20
N LEU A 923 -9.51 -7.85 -36.08
CA LEU A 923 -10.96 -8.09 -35.97
C LEU A 923 -11.34 -9.57 -36.16
N GLU A 924 -10.43 -10.39 -36.68
CA GLU A 924 -10.61 -11.83 -36.82
C GLU A 924 -10.53 -12.56 -35.46
N TYR A 925 -9.97 -11.91 -34.41
CA TYR A 925 -9.79 -12.53 -33.12
C TYR A 925 -10.93 -12.20 -32.16
N GLU A 926 -11.31 -13.21 -31.36
CA GLU A 926 -12.39 -13.07 -30.37
C GLU A 926 -12.13 -11.92 -29.38
N GLY A 927 -13.19 -11.18 -29.05
CA GLY A 927 -13.16 -10.07 -28.11
C GLY A 927 -12.59 -8.77 -28.66
N GLN A 928 -12.13 -8.71 -29.91
CA GLN A 928 -11.70 -7.50 -30.57
C GLN A 928 -12.88 -6.60 -30.96
N LYS A 929 -12.64 -5.30 -31.08
CA LYS A 929 -13.67 -4.28 -31.35
C LYS A 929 -13.31 -3.44 -32.56
N SER A 930 -14.33 -2.94 -33.27
CA SER A 930 -14.16 -2.13 -34.47
C SER A 930 -13.59 -0.73 -34.19
N ASP A 931 -13.66 -0.25 -32.94
CA ASP A 931 -13.21 1.08 -32.52
C ASP A 931 -11.88 1.07 -31.73
N LYS A 932 -11.37 -0.11 -31.36
CA LYS A 932 -10.13 -0.26 -30.57
C LYS A 932 -9.59 -1.70 -30.60
N THR A 933 -8.28 -1.84 -30.50
CA THR A 933 -7.63 -3.14 -30.36
C THR A 933 -7.48 -3.48 -28.88
N ILE A 934 -8.09 -4.57 -28.43
CA ILE A 934 -7.97 -5.05 -27.04
C ILE A 934 -6.65 -5.79 -26.89
N VAL A 935 -5.76 -5.29 -26.03
CA VAL A 935 -4.47 -5.91 -25.74
C VAL A 935 -4.45 -6.67 -24.41
N GLY A 936 -5.48 -6.53 -23.59
CA GLY A 936 -5.59 -7.32 -22.38
C GLY A 936 -6.89 -7.13 -21.62
N THR A 937 -7.34 -8.20 -20.96
CA THR A 937 -8.45 -8.18 -20.01
C THR A 937 -8.04 -8.88 -18.75
N TYR A 938 -8.60 -8.47 -17.59
CA TYR A 938 -8.30 -9.06 -16.29
C TYR A 938 -9.60 -9.25 -15.52
N GLN A 939 -9.81 -10.42 -14.95
CA GLN A 939 -10.97 -10.76 -14.14
C GLN A 939 -10.53 -11.45 -12.85
N TYR A 940 -11.01 -10.95 -11.69
CA TYR A 940 -10.53 -11.35 -10.36
C TYR A 940 -11.59 -12.06 -9.52
N GLY A 941 -12.88 -11.94 -9.90
CA GLY A 941 -14.00 -12.42 -9.10
C GLY A 941 -14.32 -11.47 -7.91
N ARG A 942 -15.31 -11.89 -7.11
CA ARG A 942 -15.72 -11.24 -5.86
C ARG A 942 -15.06 -11.92 -4.68
N THR A 943 -14.86 -11.21 -3.58
CA THR A 943 -14.37 -11.80 -2.33
C THR A 943 -15.33 -11.52 -1.20
N PHE A 944 -15.54 -12.51 -0.33
CA PHE A 944 -16.42 -12.44 0.82
C PHE A 944 -15.65 -12.83 2.08
N LEU A 945 -15.89 -12.12 3.17
CA LEU A 945 -15.25 -12.36 4.46
C LEU A 945 -16.27 -12.18 5.58
N LEU A 946 -16.36 -13.16 6.48
CA LEU A 946 -17.17 -13.14 7.70
C LEU A 946 -16.26 -13.32 8.91
N GLY A 947 -16.38 -12.47 9.91
CA GLY A 947 -15.49 -12.53 11.06
C GLY A 947 -16.10 -12.05 12.35
N VAL A 948 -15.35 -12.30 13.42
CA VAL A 948 -15.64 -11.87 14.78
C VAL A 948 -14.50 -11.00 15.28
N ARG A 949 -14.83 -9.95 16.01
CA ARG A 949 -13.87 -9.08 16.71
C ARG A 949 -14.25 -9.03 18.18
N TYR A 950 -13.25 -9.04 19.03
CA TYR A 950 -13.37 -8.82 20.46
C TYR A 950 -12.52 -7.64 20.88
N LYS A 951 -13.07 -6.78 21.71
CA LYS A 951 -12.38 -5.63 22.31
C LYS A 951 -12.73 -5.55 23.78
N LEU A 952 -11.70 -5.68 24.65
CA LEU A 952 -11.77 -5.47 26.09
C LEU A 952 -11.25 -4.08 26.42
#